data_5032ef2d570f118129831e49ce78c113
#
_entry.id   5032ef2d570f118129831e49ce78c113
#
_cell.length_a   1.000
_cell.length_b   1.000
_cell.length_c   1.000
_cell.angle_alpha   90.00
_cell.angle_beta   90.00
_cell.angle_gamma   90.00
#
_symmetry.space_group_name_H-M   'P 1'
#
loop_
_entity.id
_entity.type
_entity.pdbx_description
1 polymer ?
#
loop_
_entity_poly.entity_id
_entity_poly.type
_entity_poly.pdbx_seq_one_letter_code
_entity_poly.pdbx_strand_id
1 'polypeptide(L)'
;MVAPTQPLTVTLATVTPTVAGPRTRIRITGSVRNSSGVAIASPVALALIGQSSLTSRQAVSNWATTTAEQTLENVAQTSLGKTLGPGAVAVFTLTIPADAISHSQSFAILPLRVEVTGTTSTGTQQSGDVHTFLPTLASIKAFEPLSIAWLVPLTLDPDPALHGPVSPARTAAWTRAIGPGSRLVRLIQGTEDANVTWAIDPAILGPQETPPGVDASAEPTPSASQSAAPGNTAIPDPVTEATTALAARLKAAAPRHTLWSLPYADPDLAALLPLPSGNQVLNSVISHPSTLDVAVGPARADIAWPLGETLTLQSQTLLRRAFASPGLAAAVTSASTLNTRNATANASRKASSGLPLLAYDEPLSRTVAETSSRATGAITIQRFLADSMALLGERPGTRNRSVLVAEPRTFAGDPTVLRSLFAAVANAPWLTSATTGQLLSVSEKLSPEVPGQGASGTPTSSPVPTANPTAPDPLNPGTSPLTSGQLATIPGTLSDIAGIASILGDGRLFADTWTDAQVQELSARWRDHPEGFTTIDTNTTAAINAVSRNVRVAPSSVNFFADQGVMQVTVVNDLAVPIHDVHLTLTPAQPRLRIERQPGPMKIGAKSRANVPLQVTSIAAGLVNVNAVLTTPNGTPLGQDASVDVHVQPPAAWIYWVLGALAGLVLVFGTQRSLRRGSTRASHPDAQEPALND
;
A
#
# COMPACT_ATOMS: atom_id res chain seq x y z
N MET A 1 28.51 -12.73 10.00
CA MET A 1 29.03 -13.80 10.88
C MET A 1 27.88 -14.24 11.78
N VAL A 2 27.47 -15.51 11.73
CA VAL A 2 26.47 -16.05 12.67
C VAL A 2 27.11 -16.02 14.04
N ALA A 3 26.47 -15.39 15.03
CA ALA A 3 26.96 -15.42 16.41
C ALA A 3 27.19 -16.89 16.84
N PRO A 4 28.27 -17.22 17.53
CA PRO A 4 28.50 -18.56 17.97
C PRO A 4 27.32 -19.02 18.82
N THR A 5 26.67 -20.11 18.41
CA THR A 5 25.55 -20.70 19.13
C THR A 5 26.05 -21.08 20.52
N GLN A 6 25.54 -20.40 21.56
CA GLN A 6 25.89 -20.76 22.95
C GLN A 6 25.41 -22.18 23.22
N PRO A 7 26.23 -22.99 23.93
CA PRO A 7 25.88 -24.37 24.27
C PRO A 7 24.56 -24.46 25.08
N LEU A 8 24.29 -23.45 25.89
CA LEU A 8 23.06 -23.29 26.66
C LEU A 8 22.34 -22.00 26.17
N THR A 9 21.13 -22.13 25.66
CA THR A 9 20.31 -20.98 25.24
C THR A 9 19.41 -20.57 26.38
N VAL A 10 19.65 -19.38 26.97
CA VAL A 10 18.87 -18.83 28.07
C VAL A 10 17.78 -17.88 27.53
N THR A 11 16.57 -18.04 28.00
CA THR A 11 15.43 -17.18 27.64
C THR A 11 14.75 -16.66 28.91
N LEU A 12 14.53 -15.34 28.99
CA LEU A 12 13.81 -14.72 30.09
C LEU A 12 12.32 -14.63 29.77
N ALA A 13 11.48 -15.09 30.69
CA ALA A 13 10.04 -14.97 30.58
C ALA A 13 9.52 -13.71 31.28
N THR A 14 9.99 -13.42 32.50
CA THR A 14 9.58 -12.22 33.26
C THR A 14 10.71 -11.72 34.17
N VAL A 15 10.67 -10.38 34.40
CA VAL A 15 11.39 -9.71 35.48
C VAL A 15 10.35 -8.92 36.27
N THR A 16 10.09 -9.26 37.53
CA THR A 16 8.96 -8.70 38.31
C THR A 16 9.36 -8.34 39.73
N PRO A 17 9.08 -7.11 40.17
CA PRO A 17 8.68 -5.96 39.34
C PRO A 17 9.77 -5.53 38.36
N THR A 18 9.38 -4.78 37.32
CA THR A 18 10.30 -4.32 36.26
C THR A 18 11.26 -3.23 36.72
N VAL A 19 10.98 -2.60 37.87
CA VAL A 19 11.78 -1.53 38.47
C VAL A 19 12.02 -1.89 39.96
N ALA A 20 13.28 -1.82 40.38
CA ALA A 20 13.66 -2.10 41.75
C ALA A 20 13.59 -0.85 42.64
N GLY A 21 12.74 -0.90 43.67
CA GLY A 21 12.74 0.08 44.77
C GLY A 21 13.57 -0.40 45.97
N PRO A 22 13.81 0.44 46.98
CA PRO A 22 14.72 0.16 48.11
C PRO A 22 14.41 -1.08 48.96
N ARG A 23 13.15 -1.56 48.92
CA ARG A 23 12.70 -2.76 49.66
C ARG A 23 12.10 -3.82 48.76
N THR A 24 12.42 -3.75 47.47
CA THR A 24 11.79 -4.60 46.49
C THR A 24 12.65 -5.81 46.17
N ARG A 25 12.08 -7.01 46.28
CA ARG A 25 12.67 -8.24 45.79
C ARG A 25 12.35 -8.39 44.32
N ILE A 26 13.32 -8.77 43.50
CA ILE A 26 13.12 -8.99 42.07
C ILE A 26 13.05 -10.49 41.79
N ARG A 27 11.97 -10.91 41.19
CA ARG A 27 11.79 -12.28 40.72
C ARG A 27 12.01 -12.34 39.21
N ILE A 28 12.95 -13.21 38.78
CA ILE A 28 13.24 -13.46 37.39
C ILE A 28 12.82 -14.90 37.10
N THR A 29 11.98 -15.07 36.08
CA THR A 29 11.64 -16.41 35.57
C THR A 29 12.15 -16.57 34.16
N GLY A 30 12.56 -17.78 33.81
CA GLY A 30 13.09 -18.08 32.50
C GLY A 30 13.22 -19.58 32.24
N SER A 31 13.79 -19.89 31.10
CA SER A 31 14.14 -21.26 30.74
C SER A 31 15.52 -21.32 30.12
N VAL A 32 16.12 -22.47 30.21
CA VAL A 32 17.37 -22.80 29.52
C VAL A 32 17.16 -24.04 28.66
N ARG A 33 17.63 -23.98 27.43
CA ARG A 33 17.66 -25.10 26.49
C ARG A 33 19.10 -25.54 26.31
N ASN A 34 19.36 -26.83 26.41
CA ASN A 34 20.65 -27.40 26.04
C ASN A 34 20.71 -27.51 24.50
N SER A 35 21.43 -26.58 23.88
CA SER A 35 21.69 -26.54 22.44
C SER A 35 22.96 -27.27 22.03
N SER A 36 23.70 -27.82 23.00
CA SER A 36 24.88 -28.65 22.74
C SER A 36 24.48 -30.10 22.43
N GLY A 37 25.34 -30.82 21.76
CA GLY A 37 25.13 -32.24 21.45
C GLY A 37 25.35 -33.20 22.64
N VAL A 38 25.66 -32.69 23.84
CA VAL A 38 26.06 -33.48 25.01
C VAL A 38 25.18 -33.16 26.23
N ALA A 39 25.09 -34.12 27.16
CA ALA A 39 24.37 -33.90 28.41
C ALA A 39 25.14 -32.96 29.34
N ILE A 40 24.45 -32.04 30.00
CA ILE A 40 24.98 -31.06 30.94
C ILE A 40 24.51 -31.45 32.34
N ALA A 41 25.46 -31.80 33.19
CA ALA A 41 25.23 -32.16 34.59
C ALA A 41 25.25 -30.93 35.49
N SER A 42 24.50 -30.99 36.59
CA SER A 42 24.44 -29.98 37.66
C SER A 42 24.26 -28.54 37.16
N PRO A 43 23.28 -28.29 36.28
CA PRO A 43 23.07 -26.93 35.77
C PRO A 43 22.58 -26.00 36.87
N VAL A 44 23.21 -24.81 36.95
CA VAL A 44 22.87 -23.73 37.92
C VAL A 44 22.58 -22.45 37.16
N ALA A 45 21.47 -21.83 37.48
CA ALA A 45 21.13 -20.48 36.98
C ALA A 45 21.61 -19.45 38.02
N LEU A 46 22.21 -18.38 37.51
CA LEU A 46 22.82 -17.29 38.26
C LEU A 46 22.24 -15.94 37.81
N ALA A 47 21.98 -15.02 38.74
CA ALA A 47 21.74 -13.62 38.46
C ALA A 47 22.97 -12.81 38.90
N LEU A 48 23.54 -12.08 37.97
CA LEU A 48 24.78 -11.31 38.17
C LEU A 48 24.45 -9.82 37.88
N ILE A 49 24.70 -8.94 38.87
CA ILE A 49 24.47 -7.51 38.77
C ILE A 49 25.77 -6.74 38.72
N GLY A 50 25.89 -5.75 37.84
CA GLY A 50 27.01 -4.82 37.83
C GLY A 50 26.89 -3.75 38.90
N GLN A 51 28.03 -3.42 39.50
CA GLN A 51 28.12 -2.42 40.56
C GLN A 51 28.03 -0.97 40.02
N SER A 52 28.36 -0.73 38.77
CA SER A 52 28.33 0.59 38.14
C SER A 52 27.06 0.79 37.30
N SER A 53 26.42 1.94 37.48
CA SER A 53 25.25 2.31 36.68
C SER A 53 25.62 2.63 35.23
N LEU A 54 24.77 2.22 34.30
CA LEU A 54 24.82 2.63 32.89
C LEU A 54 24.24 4.03 32.78
N THR A 55 25.07 5.04 32.54
CA THR A 55 24.69 6.46 32.62
C THR A 55 24.27 7.07 31.28
N SER A 56 24.37 6.33 30.19
CA SER A 56 24.03 6.84 28.86
C SER A 56 23.38 5.76 28.01
N ARG A 57 22.63 6.19 26.98
CA ARG A 57 22.02 5.28 25.98
C ARG A 57 23.08 4.45 25.24
N GLN A 58 24.27 5.02 25.00
CA GLN A 58 25.39 4.26 24.43
C GLN A 58 25.86 3.15 25.36
N ALA A 59 25.97 3.44 26.65
CA ALA A 59 26.32 2.41 27.65
C ALA A 59 25.27 1.29 27.73
N VAL A 60 23.97 1.64 27.67
CA VAL A 60 22.88 0.67 27.58
C VAL A 60 23.01 -0.18 26.30
N SER A 61 23.26 0.43 25.16
CA SER A 61 23.42 -0.28 23.87
C SER A 61 24.65 -1.20 23.89
N ASN A 62 25.78 -0.72 24.41
CA ASN A 62 27.02 -1.53 24.52
C ASN A 62 26.81 -2.74 25.43
N TRP A 63 26.10 -2.60 26.55
CA TRP A 63 25.77 -3.69 27.43
C TRP A 63 24.83 -4.73 26.78
N ALA A 64 23.84 -4.28 26.02
CA ALA A 64 22.92 -5.15 25.28
C ALA A 64 23.64 -6.03 24.24
N THR A 65 24.73 -5.54 23.65
CA THR A 65 25.49 -6.22 22.60
C THR A 65 26.74 -7.00 23.12
N THR A 66 26.86 -7.14 24.44
CA THR A 66 28.01 -7.83 25.09
C THR A 66 29.38 -7.22 24.81
N THR A 67 29.44 -5.98 24.32
CA THR A 67 30.73 -5.32 24.00
C THR A 67 31.36 -4.59 25.22
N ALA A 68 30.61 -4.48 26.33
CA ALA A 68 31.07 -3.80 27.54
C ALA A 68 31.42 -4.83 28.62
N GLU A 69 32.65 -4.80 29.09
CA GLU A 69 33.04 -5.53 30.30
C GLU A 69 32.61 -4.76 31.54
N GLN A 70 31.95 -5.46 32.46
CA GLN A 70 31.50 -4.95 33.76
C GLN A 70 31.88 -5.92 34.85
N THR A 71 32.30 -5.39 35.99
CA THR A 71 32.48 -6.24 37.20
C THR A 71 31.10 -6.63 37.73
N LEU A 72 30.79 -7.90 37.67
CA LEU A 72 29.48 -8.43 38.04
C LEU A 72 29.58 -9.21 39.36
N GLU A 73 28.59 -9.07 40.21
CA GLU A 73 28.44 -9.79 41.46
C GLU A 73 27.27 -10.77 41.38
N ASN A 74 27.46 -11.99 41.88
CA ASN A 74 26.38 -12.99 41.95
C ASN A 74 25.45 -12.64 43.15
N VAL A 75 24.22 -12.26 42.81
CA VAL A 75 23.20 -11.82 43.78
C VAL A 75 22.10 -12.84 44.01
N ALA A 76 21.95 -13.82 43.15
CA ALA A 76 21.03 -14.94 43.32
C ALA A 76 21.44 -16.14 42.47
N GLN A 77 21.18 -17.34 43.00
CA GLN A 77 21.41 -18.57 42.25
C GLN A 77 20.36 -19.63 42.58
N THR A 78 20.12 -20.53 41.61
CA THR A 78 19.25 -21.68 41.80
C THR A 78 19.77 -22.91 41.01
N SER A 79 19.78 -24.06 41.67
CA SER A 79 20.09 -25.33 40.98
C SER A 79 18.90 -25.82 40.19
N LEU A 80 19.13 -26.29 38.97
CA LEU A 80 18.08 -26.88 38.15
C LEU A 80 17.84 -28.37 38.39
N GLY A 81 18.67 -28.96 39.28
CA GLY A 81 18.45 -30.26 39.93
C GLY A 81 18.54 -31.49 39.05
N LYS A 82 18.52 -31.38 37.74
CA LYS A 82 18.55 -32.51 36.80
C LYS A 82 19.58 -32.30 35.70
N THR A 83 20.21 -33.40 35.25
CA THR A 83 21.02 -33.38 34.05
C THR A 83 20.15 -32.96 32.84
N LEU A 84 20.59 -31.98 32.06
CA LEU A 84 19.98 -31.55 30.84
C LEU A 84 20.55 -32.33 29.66
N GLY A 85 19.80 -33.29 29.12
CA GLY A 85 20.13 -33.97 27.88
C GLY A 85 20.14 -33.02 26.67
N PRO A 86 20.72 -33.43 25.53
CA PRO A 86 20.70 -32.66 24.31
C PRO A 86 19.26 -32.27 23.92
N GLY A 87 19.01 -30.97 23.60
CA GLY A 87 17.70 -30.43 23.25
C GLY A 87 16.73 -30.26 24.43
N ALA A 88 17.04 -30.75 25.64
CA ALA A 88 16.17 -30.61 26.82
C ALA A 88 16.04 -29.17 27.27
N VAL A 89 14.88 -28.85 27.86
CA VAL A 89 14.54 -27.53 28.41
C VAL A 89 14.27 -27.66 29.90
N ALA A 90 14.84 -26.74 30.71
CA ALA A 90 14.50 -26.57 32.11
C ALA A 90 14.07 -25.14 32.38
N VAL A 91 13.08 -24.98 33.29
CA VAL A 91 12.64 -23.66 33.76
C VAL A 91 13.36 -23.31 35.05
N PHE A 92 13.59 -22.01 35.28
CA PHE A 92 14.15 -21.50 36.52
C PHE A 92 13.41 -20.33 37.08
N THR A 93 13.56 -20.12 38.38
CA THR A 93 13.15 -18.91 39.08
C THR A 93 14.30 -18.45 39.94
N LEU A 94 14.77 -17.23 39.73
CA LEU A 94 15.74 -16.53 40.54
C LEU A 94 15.04 -15.45 41.36
N THR A 95 15.43 -15.26 42.61
CA THR A 95 14.92 -14.20 43.48
C THR A 95 16.10 -13.41 44.00
N ILE A 96 16.21 -12.17 43.52
CA ILE A 96 17.22 -11.22 44.00
C ILE A 96 16.68 -10.55 45.24
N PRO A 97 17.31 -10.66 46.38
CA PRO A 97 16.89 -9.99 47.62
C PRO A 97 17.11 -8.50 47.52
N ALA A 98 16.31 -7.73 48.28
CA ALA A 98 16.30 -6.26 48.18
C ALA A 98 17.62 -5.62 48.63
N ASP A 99 18.34 -6.23 49.58
CA ASP A 99 19.62 -5.82 50.13
C ASP A 99 20.80 -6.05 49.18
N ALA A 100 20.62 -6.92 48.21
CA ALA A 100 21.63 -7.15 47.14
C ALA A 100 21.61 -6.08 46.04
N ILE A 101 20.65 -5.16 46.06
CA ILE A 101 20.50 -4.13 45.03
C ILE A 101 20.95 -2.78 45.61
N SER A 102 22.00 -2.19 45.05
CA SER A 102 22.48 -0.88 45.48
C SER A 102 21.52 0.24 45.06
N HIS A 103 21.19 1.11 46.02
CA HIS A 103 20.35 2.31 45.83
C HIS A 103 21.12 3.58 46.28
N SER A 104 22.42 3.63 45.98
CA SER A 104 23.28 4.77 46.25
C SER A 104 22.92 6.04 45.45
N GLN A 105 22.21 5.86 44.34
CA GLN A 105 21.71 6.93 43.47
C GLN A 105 20.19 7.03 43.57
N SER A 106 19.64 8.21 43.32
CA SER A 106 18.18 8.42 43.32
C SER A 106 17.47 7.57 42.28
N PHE A 107 18.13 7.34 41.15
CA PHE A 107 17.75 6.38 40.09
C PHE A 107 19.03 5.88 39.40
N ALA A 108 19.03 4.65 38.93
CA ALA A 108 20.18 4.04 38.23
C ALA A 108 19.70 2.94 37.30
N ILE A 109 20.54 2.58 36.32
CA ILE A 109 20.35 1.45 35.43
C ILE A 109 21.47 0.46 35.70
N LEU A 110 21.15 -0.61 36.43
CA LEU A 110 22.14 -1.63 36.73
C LEU A 110 22.18 -2.66 35.57
N PRO A 111 23.39 -3.01 35.06
CA PRO A 111 23.53 -4.12 34.13
C PRO A 111 23.21 -5.41 34.87
N LEU A 112 22.37 -6.25 34.28
CA LEU A 112 21.95 -7.56 34.81
C LEU A 112 22.25 -8.61 33.77
N ARG A 113 23.01 -9.67 34.18
CA ARG A 113 23.24 -10.84 33.37
C ARG A 113 22.62 -12.06 34.05
N VAL A 114 21.86 -12.82 33.29
CA VAL A 114 21.38 -14.14 33.74
C VAL A 114 22.16 -15.19 33.00
N GLU A 115 22.90 -15.99 33.73
CA GLU A 115 23.79 -17.02 33.22
C GLU A 115 23.34 -18.39 33.70
N VAL A 116 23.43 -19.40 32.85
CA VAL A 116 23.30 -20.81 33.27
C VAL A 116 24.59 -21.51 32.95
N THR A 117 25.17 -22.17 33.95
CA THR A 117 26.40 -22.94 33.84
C THR A 117 26.14 -24.39 34.21
N GLY A 118 26.94 -25.31 33.70
CA GLY A 118 26.93 -26.72 34.06
C GLY A 118 28.10 -27.45 33.46
N THR A 119 28.30 -28.72 33.76
CA THR A 119 29.46 -29.49 33.34
C THR A 119 29.06 -30.67 32.45
N THR A 120 29.86 -30.98 31.45
CA THR A 120 29.74 -32.21 30.67
C THR A 120 30.28 -33.43 31.47
N SER A 121 30.01 -34.64 30.97
CA SER A 121 30.58 -35.85 31.55
C SER A 121 32.13 -35.90 31.52
N THR A 122 32.74 -35.09 30.65
CA THR A 122 34.21 -34.94 30.55
C THR A 122 34.76 -33.86 31.48
N GLY A 123 33.92 -33.22 32.30
CA GLY A 123 34.32 -32.14 33.21
C GLY A 123 34.44 -30.77 32.55
N THR A 124 34.10 -30.62 31.26
CA THR A 124 34.12 -29.33 30.55
C THR A 124 32.97 -28.48 31.00
N GLN A 125 33.25 -27.26 31.47
CA GLN A 125 32.20 -26.28 31.79
C GLN A 125 31.55 -25.76 30.53
N GLN A 126 30.22 -25.72 30.52
CA GLN A 126 29.40 -25.14 29.48
C GLN A 126 28.55 -24.02 30.09
N SER A 127 28.38 -22.94 29.37
CA SER A 127 27.55 -21.83 29.82
C SER A 127 26.74 -21.23 28.70
N GLY A 128 25.70 -20.49 29.07
CA GLY A 128 24.93 -19.62 28.23
C GLY A 128 24.38 -18.49 29.06
N ASP A 129 24.30 -17.31 28.49
CA ASP A 129 23.87 -16.12 29.21
C ASP A 129 22.99 -15.22 28.37
N VAL A 130 22.34 -14.30 29.06
CA VAL A 130 21.57 -13.24 28.45
C VAL A 130 21.77 -11.95 29.24
N HIS A 131 22.06 -10.87 28.52
CA HIS A 131 22.19 -9.54 29.06
C HIS A 131 20.82 -8.85 29.11
N THR A 132 20.54 -8.22 30.24
CA THR A 132 19.35 -7.42 30.44
C THR A 132 19.65 -6.27 31.41
N PHE A 133 18.63 -5.59 31.92
CA PHE A 133 18.76 -4.38 32.71
C PHE A 133 17.90 -4.47 33.95
N LEU A 134 18.31 -3.76 34.99
CA LEU A 134 17.51 -3.53 36.18
C LEU A 134 17.48 -2.03 36.50
N PRO A 135 16.44 -1.30 36.02
CA PRO A 135 16.20 0.06 36.48
C PRO A 135 15.93 0.07 37.98
N THR A 136 16.62 0.94 38.71
CA THR A 136 16.43 1.14 40.14
C THR A 136 15.95 2.55 40.42
N LEU A 137 15.08 2.70 41.45
CA LEU A 137 14.50 3.98 41.83
C LEU A 137 14.44 4.09 43.34
N ALA A 138 15.24 4.98 43.91
CA ALA A 138 15.25 5.30 45.32
C ALA A 138 14.41 6.55 45.64
N SER A 139 14.28 7.51 44.73
CA SER A 139 13.53 8.74 44.95
C SER A 139 12.92 9.30 43.65
N ILE A 140 11.63 9.58 43.71
CA ILE A 140 10.89 10.27 42.62
C ILE A 140 11.08 11.79 42.64
N LYS A 141 11.69 12.37 43.71
CA LYS A 141 11.92 13.81 43.81
C LYS A 141 13.12 14.32 43.08
N ALA A 142 13.92 13.41 42.48
CA ALA A 142 15.19 13.74 41.83
C ALA A 142 15.05 14.09 40.35
N PHE A 143 13.86 14.01 39.78
CA PHE A 143 13.64 14.26 38.35
C PHE A 143 12.23 14.84 38.10
N GLU A 144 12.08 15.41 36.89
CA GLU A 144 10.79 15.73 36.28
C GLU A 144 10.46 14.66 35.26
N PRO A 145 9.25 14.07 35.25
CA PRO A 145 8.90 12.96 34.35
C PRO A 145 8.94 13.35 32.87
N LEU A 146 9.24 12.39 32.02
CA LEU A 146 9.12 12.50 30.56
C LEU A 146 7.67 12.19 30.14
N SER A 147 7.06 13.06 29.35
CA SER A 147 5.78 12.77 28.71
C SER A 147 6.00 11.84 27.52
N ILE A 148 5.39 10.65 27.52
CA ILE A 148 5.54 9.66 26.45
C ILE A 148 4.25 9.51 25.66
N ALA A 149 4.33 9.65 24.34
CA ALA A 149 3.25 9.38 23.40
C ALA A 149 3.66 8.27 22.41
N TRP A 150 2.67 7.60 21.85
CA TRP A 150 2.84 6.46 20.97
C TRP A 150 2.13 6.69 19.65
N LEU A 151 2.78 6.31 18.54
CA LEU A 151 2.24 6.38 17.20
C LEU A 151 2.37 5.02 16.51
N VAL A 152 1.23 4.36 16.33
CA VAL A 152 1.15 2.99 15.80
C VAL A 152 0.47 3.01 14.43
N PRO A 153 1.17 2.64 13.35
CA PRO A 153 0.59 2.60 12.03
C PRO A 153 -0.24 1.32 11.83
N LEU A 154 -1.44 1.49 11.29
CA LEU A 154 -2.30 0.40 10.87
C LEU A 154 -2.39 0.43 9.34
N THR A 155 -1.54 -0.33 8.67
CA THR A 155 -1.37 -0.38 7.21
C THR A 155 -1.40 -1.80 6.70
N LEU A 156 -1.68 -2.00 5.42
CA LEU A 156 -1.62 -3.31 4.77
C LEU A 156 -0.17 -3.78 4.57
N ASP A 157 0.00 -5.09 4.47
CA ASP A 157 1.27 -5.71 4.08
C ASP A 157 1.49 -5.62 2.55
N PRO A 158 2.74 -5.74 2.05
CA PRO A 158 3.05 -5.69 0.62
C PRO A 158 2.68 -6.99 -0.09
N ASP A 159 1.37 -7.24 -0.28
CA ASP A 159 0.83 -8.42 -0.97
C ASP A 159 0.12 -7.97 -2.26
N PRO A 160 0.69 -8.21 -3.47
CA PRO A 160 0.06 -7.82 -4.72
C PRO A 160 -1.24 -8.58 -5.01
N ALA A 161 -1.48 -9.72 -4.36
CA ALA A 161 -2.72 -10.47 -4.52
C ALA A 161 -3.95 -9.77 -3.90
N LEU A 162 -3.77 -8.70 -3.13
CA LEU A 162 -4.86 -7.85 -2.65
C LEU A 162 -5.57 -7.07 -3.77
N HIS A 163 -4.94 -6.95 -4.94
CA HIS A 163 -5.39 -6.09 -6.04
C HIS A 163 -5.90 -6.89 -7.24
N GLY A 164 -6.62 -6.21 -8.14
CA GLY A 164 -7.21 -6.81 -9.34
C GLY A 164 -8.61 -7.39 -9.13
N PRO A 165 -9.14 -8.14 -10.10
CA PRO A 165 -10.52 -8.65 -10.07
C PRO A 165 -10.74 -9.65 -8.94
N VAL A 166 -11.99 -9.76 -8.49
CA VAL A 166 -12.41 -10.74 -7.48
C VAL A 166 -11.99 -12.14 -7.92
N SER A 167 -11.26 -12.82 -7.05
CA SER A 167 -10.74 -14.17 -7.28
C SER A 167 -10.52 -14.89 -5.94
N PRO A 168 -10.46 -16.23 -5.92
CA PRO A 168 -10.14 -16.96 -4.70
C PRO A 168 -8.79 -16.55 -4.08
N ALA A 169 -7.81 -16.21 -4.90
CA ALA A 169 -6.49 -15.74 -4.43
C ALA A 169 -6.61 -14.38 -3.73
N ARG A 170 -7.36 -13.43 -4.32
CA ARG A 170 -7.63 -12.12 -3.72
C ARG A 170 -8.41 -12.23 -2.42
N THR A 171 -9.48 -13.05 -2.40
CA THR A 171 -10.26 -13.30 -1.19
C THR A 171 -9.37 -13.88 -0.07
N ALA A 172 -8.50 -14.84 -0.38
CA ALA A 172 -7.56 -15.41 0.58
C ALA A 172 -6.52 -14.38 1.06
N ALA A 173 -6.03 -13.49 0.18
CA ALA A 173 -5.09 -12.43 0.53
C ALA A 173 -5.75 -11.42 1.50
N TRP A 174 -6.93 -10.93 1.20
CA TRP A 174 -7.69 -10.04 2.09
C TRP A 174 -8.00 -10.68 3.44
N THR A 175 -8.50 -11.92 3.47
CA THR A 175 -8.77 -12.63 4.72
C THR A 175 -7.49 -12.79 5.57
N ARG A 176 -6.35 -13.01 4.93
CA ARG A 176 -5.03 -13.07 5.59
C ARG A 176 -4.60 -11.71 6.15
N ALA A 177 -4.83 -10.62 5.40
CA ALA A 177 -4.40 -9.29 5.76
C ALA A 177 -5.20 -8.66 6.92
N ILE A 178 -6.53 -8.86 6.95
CA ILE A 178 -7.43 -8.20 7.91
C ILE A 178 -8.26 -9.15 8.77
N GLY A 179 -8.25 -10.45 8.48
CA GLY A 179 -9.02 -11.45 9.22
C GLY A 179 -8.45 -11.80 10.60
N PRO A 180 -9.13 -12.67 11.34
CA PRO A 180 -8.69 -13.14 12.64
C PRO A 180 -7.26 -13.71 12.58
N GLY A 181 -6.39 -13.26 13.51
CA GLY A 181 -4.97 -13.69 13.55
C GLY A 181 -4.04 -12.96 12.58
N SER A 182 -4.54 -12.05 11.76
CA SER A 182 -3.70 -11.18 10.93
C SER A 182 -2.77 -10.30 11.79
N ARG A 183 -1.72 -9.76 11.16
CA ARG A 183 -0.82 -8.79 11.81
C ARG A 183 -1.60 -7.61 12.38
N LEU A 184 -2.52 -7.03 11.60
CA LEU A 184 -3.34 -5.90 12.01
C LEU A 184 -4.21 -6.21 13.23
N VAL A 185 -4.95 -7.34 13.20
CA VAL A 185 -5.80 -7.71 14.34
C VAL A 185 -4.97 -7.96 15.59
N ARG A 186 -3.82 -8.62 15.49
CA ARG A 186 -2.92 -8.81 16.65
C ARG A 186 -2.36 -7.49 17.18
N LEU A 187 -2.00 -6.55 16.28
CA LEU A 187 -1.50 -5.24 16.66
C LEU A 187 -2.59 -4.43 17.42
N ILE A 188 -3.82 -4.42 16.90
CA ILE A 188 -4.96 -3.81 17.58
C ILE A 188 -5.16 -4.45 18.96
N GLN A 189 -5.15 -5.79 19.06
CA GLN A 189 -5.28 -6.51 20.34
C GLN A 189 -4.19 -6.15 21.36
N GLY A 190 -3.00 -5.84 20.90
CA GLY A 190 -1.88 -5.47 21.74
C GLY A 190 -1.93 -4.03 22.24
N THR A 191 -2.69 -3.17 21.55
CA THR A 191 -2.71 -1.72 21.77
C THR A 191 -4.07 -1.16 22.21
N GLU A 192 -5.17 -1.91 22.09
CA GLU A 192 -6.55 -1.44 22.30
C GLU A 192 -6.86 -0.89 23.69
N ASP A 193 -6.09 -1.30 24.72
CA ASP A 193 -6.24 -0.81 26.10
C ASP A 193 -5.19 0.24 26.49
N ALA A 194 -4.26 0.57 25.59
CA ALA A 194 -3.20 1.54 25.83
C ALA A 194 -3.57 2.91 25.24
N ASN A 195 -3.07 3.99 25.86
CA ASN A 195 -3.23 5.34 25.31
C ASN A 195 -2.24 5.55 24.16
N VAL A 196 -2.63 5.14 22.96
CA VAL A 196 -1.83 5.27 21.75
C VAL A 196 -2.57 6.04 20.66
N THR A 197 -1.84 6.61 19.73
CA THR A 197 -2.40 7.16 18.49
C THR A 197 -2.34 6.09 17.41
N TRP A 198 -3.48 5.77 16.82
CA TRP A 198 -3.52 4.94 15.62
C TRP A 198 -3.47 5.79 14.36
N ALA A 199 -2.43 5.63 13.56
CA ALA A 199 -2.33 6.19 12.21
C ALA A 199 -2.84 5.14 11.21
N ILE A 200 -4.07 5.32 10.77
CA ILE A 200 -4.83 4.32 10.02
C ILE A 200 -4.79 4.63 8.53
N ASP A 201 -4.32 3.69 7.72
CA ASP A 201 -4.53 3.71 6.28
C ASP A 201 -5.97 3.28 5.99
N PRO A 202 -6.82 4.14 5.38
CA PRO A 202 -8.20 3.77 5.06
C PRO A 202 -8.32 2.52 4.19
N ALA A 203 -7.29 2.16 3.43
CA ALA A 203 -7.27 0.96 2.59
C ALA A 203 -7.44 -0.35 3.39
N ILE A 204 -7.17 -0.37 4.70
CA ILE A 204 -7.42 -1.56 5.55
C ILE A 204 -8.90 -1.90 5.70
N LEU A 205 -9.81 -0.95 5.40
CA LEU A 205 -11.25 -1.15 5.47
C LEU A 205 -11.81 -1.94 4.27
N GLY A 206 -10.97 -2.53 3.45
CA GLY A 206 -11.32 -3.37 2.32
C GLY A 206 -11.23 -2.65 0.97
N PRO A 207 -11.40 -3.42 -0.11
CA PRO A 207 -11.38 -2.87 -1.46
C PRO A 207 -12.51 -1.85 -1.66
N GLN A 208 -12.21 -0.76 -2.34
CA GLN A 208 -13.15 0.35 -2.63
C GLN A 208 -14.03 0.02 -3.85
N GLU A 209 -14.62 -1.16 -3.90
CA GLU A 209 -15.47 -1.57 -5.02
C GLU A 209 -16.94 -1.34 -4.67
N THR A 210 -17.67 -0.79 -5.64
CA THR A 210 -19.13 -0.75 -5.54
C THR A 210 -19.68 -2.15 -5.80
N PRO A 211 -20.49 -2.73 -4.88
CA PRO A 211 -21.10 -4.02 -5.13
C PRO A 211 -21.89 -4.00 -6.45
N PRO A 212 -21.82 -5.04 -7.29
CA PRO A 212 -22.61 -5.12 -8.50
C PRO A 212 -24.11 -5.05 -8.13
N GLY A 213 -24.82 -4.05 -8.67
CA GLY A 213 -26.27 -3.90 -8.52
C GLY A 213 -26.76 -2.74 -7.66
N VAL A 214 -25.90 -1.84 -7.17
CA VAL A 214 -26.33 -0.59 -6.49
C VAL A 214 -26.16 0.58 -7.44
N ASP A 215 -26.94 0.63 -8.51
CA ASP A 215 -27.14 1.87 -9.26
C ASP A 215 -28.05 2.80 -8.44
N ALA A 216 -27.45 3.81 -7.82
CA ALA A 216 -28.16 4.84 -7.06
C ALA A 216 -29.01 5.79 -7.95
N SER A 217 -29.25 5.46 -9.21
CA SER A 217 -29.96 6.30 -10.20
C SER A 217 -30.95 5.54 -11.09
N ALA A 218 -31.32 4.30 -10.77
CA ALA A 218 -32.42 3.62 -11.47
C ALA A 218 -33.73 3.98 -10.78
N GLU A 219 -34.55 4.86 -11.41
CA GLU A 219 -35.96 4.94 -11.10
C GLU A 219 -36.58 3.53 -11.17
N PRO A 220 -37.46 3.17 -10.22
CA PRO A 220 -38.05 1.84 -10.19
C PRO A 220 -39.00 1.68 -11.38
N THR A 221 -38.56 1.04 -12.44
CA THR A 221 -39.47 0.52 -13.47
C THR A 221 -40.21 -0.69 -12.87
N PRO A 222 -41.55 -0.68 -12.83
CA PRO A 222 -42.30 -1.81 -12.32
C PRO A 222 -42.26 -2.94 -13.36
N SER A 223 -41.45 -3.94 -13.13
CA SER A 223 -41.46 -5.16 -13.95
C SER A 223 -41.44 -6.41 -13.10
N ALA A 224 -42.57 -7.10 -13.20
CA ALA A 224 -42.81 -8.54 -12.97
C ALA A 224 -42.35 -9.16 -11.65
N SER A 225 -43.34 -9.40 -10.80
CA SER A 225 -43.33 -10.36 -9.70
C SER A 225 -42.59 -11.65 -10.06
N GLN A 226 -41.38 -11.82 -9.59
CA GLN A 226 -40.82 -13.15 -9.33
C GLN A 226 -40.95 -13.41 -7.83
N SER A 227 -41.79 -14.38 -7.50
CA SER A 227 -41.95 -14.93 -6.16
C SER A 227 -40.61 -15.32 -5.60
N ALA A 228 -40.11 -14.56 -4.62
CA ALA A 228 -38.97 -14.96 -3.83
C ALA A 228 -39.33 -16.18 -3.01
N ALA A 229 -38.67 -17.30 -3.29
CA ALA A 229 -38.68 -18.47 -2.41
C ALA A 229 -38.03 -18.06 -1.07
N PRO A 230 -38.66 -18.38 0.08
CA PRO A 230 -38.07 -18.08 1.38
C PRO A 230 -36.95 -19.09 1.67
N GLY A 231 -35.72 -18.65 1.84
CA GLY A 231 -34.68 -19.48 2.43
C GLY A 231 -33.28 -19.46 1.81
N ASN A 232 -32.85 -18.42 1.11
CA ASN A 232 -31.43 -18.28 0.77
C ASN A 232 -30.85 -17.08 1.51
N THR A 233 -30.43 -17.28 2.76
CA THR A 233 -29.48 -16.39 3.43
C THR A 233 -28.19 -16.48 2.63
N ALA A 234 -27.92 -15.49 1.78
CA ALA A 234 -26.67 -15.40 1.08
C ALA A 234 -25.53 -15.49 2.11
N ILE A 235 -24.62 -16.46 1.95
CA ILE A 235 -23.43 -16.59 2.79
C ILE A 235 -22.63 -15.29 2.57
N PRO A 236 -22.36 -14.51 3.63
CA PRO A 236 -21.60 -13.28 3.47
C PRO A 236 -20.26 -13.56 2.81
N ASP A 237 -19.84 -12.68 1.90
CA ASP A 237 -18.50 -12.77 1.32
C ASP A 237 -17.45 -12.65 2.46
N PRO A 238 -16.46 -13.57 2.53
CA PRO A 238 -15.46 -13.59 3.60
C PRO A 238 -14.67 -12.28 3.76
N VAL A 239 -14.47 -11.53 2.67
CA VAL A 239 -13.80 -10.22 2.72
C VAL A 239 -14.69 -9.20 3.41
N THR A 240 -15.96 -9.15 3.06
CA THR A 240 -16.95 -8.27 3.68
C THR A 240 -17.12 -8.58 5.18
N GLU A 241 -17.14 -9.87 5.54
CA GLU A 241 -17.19 -10.28 6.95
C GLU A 241 -15.95 -9.81 7.72
N ALA A 242 -14.75 -10.05 7.19
CA ALA A 242 -13.50 -9.64 7.81
C ALA A 242 -13.39 -8.11 7.92
N THR A 243 -13.78 -7.37 6.89
CA THR A 243 -13.82 -5.90 6.89
C THR A 243 -14.77 -5.35 7.95
N THR A 244 -15.99 -5.90 8.03
CA THR A 244 -16.99 -5.48 9.00
C THR A 244 -16.51 -5.76 10.43
N ALA A 245 -15.91 -6.93 10.67
CA ALA A 245 -15.37 -7.30 11.96
C ALA A 245 -14.20 -6.38 12.38
N LEU A 246 -13.29 -6.05 11.45
CA LEU A 246 -12.19 -5.13 11.70
C LEU A 246 -12.70 -3.72 12.02
N ALA A 247 -13.62 -3.19 11.20
CA ALA A 247 -14.21 -1.86 11.41
C ALA A 247 -14.94 -1.77 12.76
N ALA A 248 -15.72 -2.80 13.13
CA ALA A 248 -16.41 -2.87 14.41
C ALA A 248 -15.43 -2.87 15.60
N ARG A 249 -14.32 -3.59 15.49
CA ARG A 249 -13.27 -3.62 16.52
C ARG A 249 -12.58 -2.26 16.66
N LEU A 250 -12.19 -1.64 15.55
CA LEU A 250 -11.59 -0.30 15.56
C LEU A 250 -12.56 0.72 16.18
N LYS A 251 -13.82 0.69 15.79
CA LYS A 251 -14.87 1.57 16.31
C LYS A 251 -15.09 1.40 17.82
N ALA A 252 -15.07 0.18 18.31
CA ALA A 252 -15.25 -0.11 19.74
C ALA A 252 -14.08 0.42 20.59
N ALA A 253 -12.86 0.40 20.06
CA ALA A 253 -11.67 0.89 20.74
C ALA A 253 -11.41 2.40 20.53
N ALA A 254 -11.91 2.99 19.45
CA ALA A 254 -11.69 4.38 19.03
C ALA A 254 -11.81 5.45 20.16
N PRO A 255 -12.78 5.37 21.09
CA PRO A 255 -12.89 6.38 22.15
C PRO A 255 -11.68 6.47 23.10
N ARG A 256 -10.80 5.48 23.12
CA ARG A 256 -9.60 5.45 23.95
C ARG A 256 -8.36 5.95 23.23
N HIS A 257 -8.44 6.19 21.93
CA HIS A 257 -7.31 6.48 21.05
C HIS A 257 -7.43 7.86 20.40
N THR A 258 -6.29 8.45 20.08
CA THR A 258 -6.22 9.50 19.09
C THR A 258 -6.18 8.84 17.71
N LEU A 259 -7.10 9.20 16.82
CA LEU A 259 -7.15 8.63 15.47
C LEU A 259 -6.54 9.61 14.46
N TRP A 260 -5.63 9.11 13.64
CA TRP A 260 -5.13 9.80 12.45
C TRP A 260 -5.51 8.99 11.22
N SER A 261 -6.02 9.65 10.20
CA SER A 261 -6.18 9.08 8.87
C SER A 261 -4.92 9.37 8.06
N LEU A 262 -4.19 8.33 7.70
CA LEU A 262 -3.19 8.46 6.65
C LEU A 262 -3.92 8.75 5.32
N PRO A 263 -3.27 9.36 4.32
CA PRO A 263 -3.82 9.38 2.98
C PRO A 263 -4.09 7.95 2.50
N TYR A 264 -5.14 7.79 1.69
CA TYR A 264 -5.53 6.46 1.18
C TYR A 264 -4.35 5.72 0.57
N ALA A 265 -4.19 4.45 0.93
CA ALA A 265 -3.08 3.56 0.56
C ALA A 265 -1.70 3.97 1.12
N ASP A 266 -1.62 4.90 2.08
CA ASP A 266 -0.36 5.37 2.69
C ASP A 266 0.74 5.65 1.63
N PRO A 267 0.54 6.65 0.74
CA PRO A 267 1.45 6.90 -0.35
C PRO A 267 2.86 7.24 0.14
N ASP A 268 3.86 6.85 -0.62
CA ASP A 268 5.26 7.12 -0.32
C ASP A 268 5.60 8.60 -0.51
N LEU A 269 5.23 9.42 0.49
CA LEU A 269 5.44 10.87 0.45
C LEU A 269 6.90 11.24 0.17
N ALA A 270 7.85 10.53 0.79
CA ALA A 270 9.27 10.83 0.64
C ALA A 270 9.78 10.57 -0.78
N ALA A 271 9.30 9.53 -1.43
CA ALA A 271 9.66 9.22 -2.81
C ALA A 271 8.93 10.11 -3.83
N LEU A 272 7.66 10.46 -3.56
CA LEU A 272 6.82 11.20 -4.50
C LEU A 272 7.10 12.70 -4.52
N LEU A 273 7.35 13.32 -3.36
CA LEU A 273 7.54 14.77 -3.25
C LEU A 273 8.65 15.35 -4.15
N PRO A 274 9.83 14.74 -4.31
CA PRO A 274 10.89 15.27 -5.15
C PRO A 274 10.65 15.07 -6.65
N LEU A 275 9.68 14.24 -7.04
CA LEU A 275 9.40 13.91 -8.45
C LEU A 275 8.55 14.99 -9.13
N PRO A 276 8.79 15.31 -10.42
CA PRO A 276 8.12 16.42 -11.11
C PRO A 276 6.58 16.35 -11.07
N SER A 277 6.00 15.18 -11.24
CA SER A 277 4.54 14.96 -11.21
C SER A 277 4.02 14.57 -9.83
N GLY A 278 4.91 14.45 -8.83
CA GLY A 278 4.57 13.88 -7.52
C GLY A 278 3.49 14.66 -6.78
N ASN A 279 3.54 15.98 -6.79
CA ASN A 279 2.53 16.81 -6.13
C ASN A 279 1.13 16.67 -6.75
N GLN A 280 1.02 16.54 -8.07
CA GLN A 280 -0.25 16.36 -8.75
C GLN A 280 -0.88 15.02 -8.38
N VAL A 281 -0.09 13.97 -8.39
CA VAL A 281 -0.51 12.62 -8.01
C VAL A 281 -0.88 12.58 -6.52
N LEU A 282 -0.07 13.18 -5.64
CA LEU A 282 -0.38 13.26 -4.21
C LEU A 282 -1.66 14.03 -3.92
N ASN A 283 -1.91 15.14 -4.61
CA ASN A 283 -3.15 15.90 -4.44
C ASN A 283 -4.39 15.05 -4.77
N SER A 284 -4.34 14.23 -5.82
CA SER A 284 -5.47 13.36 -6.19
C SER A 284 -5.71 12.26 -5.13
N VAL A 285 -4.65 11.72 -4.54
CA VAL A 285 -4.74 10.67 -3.50
C VAL A 285 -5.16 11.25 -2.15
N ILE A 286 -4.59 12.39 -1.74
CA ILE A 286 -4.90 13.02 -0.44
C ILE A 286 -6.32 13.58 -0.42
N SER A 287 -6.82 14.06 -1.56
CA SER A 287 -8.21 14.53 -1.69
C SER A 287 -9.23 13.39 -1.85
N HIS A 288 -8.77 12.13 -1.91
CA HIS A 288 -9.66 10.97 -2.01
C HIS A 288 -10.52 10.85 -0.75
N PRO A 289 -11.85 10.71 -0.87
CA PRO A 289 -12.73 10.63 0.31
C PRO A 289 -12.34 9.46 1.21
N SER A 290 -12.09 9.74 2.49
CA SER A 290 -11.82 8.69 3.46
C SER A 290 -13.14 8.12 4.00
N THR A 291 -13.29 6.82 3.92
CA THR A 291 -14.40 6.10 4.57
C THR A 291 -14.19 5.90 6.07
N LEU A 292 -13.01 6.26 6.58
CA LEU A 292 -12.61 6.01 7.98
C LEU A 292 -13.53 6.71 8.99
N ASP A 293 -13.88 7.98 8.74
CA ASP A 293 -14.74 8.77 9.65
C ASP A 293 -16.12 8.13 9.85
N VAL A 294 -16.68 7.55 8.80
CA VAL A 294 -17.99 6.89 8.84
C VAL A 294 -17.88 5.50 9.50
N ALA A 295 -16.85 4.74 9.15
CA ALA A 295 -16.71 3.35 9.58
C ALA A 295 -16.20 3.22 11.03
N VAL A 296 -15.29 4.10 11.45
CA VAL A 296 -14.58 4.00 12.74
C VAL A 296 -14.89 5.18 13.64
N GLY A 297 -14.76 6.41 13.13
CA GLY A 297 -14.97 7.65 13.88
C GLY A 297 -14.04 8.76 13.39
N PRO A 298 -14.27 10.01 13.87
CA PRO A 298 -13.53 11.17 13.40
C PRO A 298 -12.04 11.02 13.61
N ALA A 299 -11.27 11.19 12.55
CA ALA A 299 -9.82 11.06 12.51
C ALA A 299 -9.17 12.30 11.90
N ARG A 300 -8.00 12.69 12.40
CA ARG A 300 -7.22 13.78 11.82
C ARG A 300 -6.53 13.33 10.53
N ALA A 301 -6.75 14.06 9.44
CA ALA A 301 -6.14 13.82 8.14
C ALA A 301 -5.10 14.89 7.75
N ASP A 302 -4.76 15.80 8.66
CA ASP A 302 -3.92 16.97 8.44
C ASP A 302 -2.47 16.81 8.93
N ILE A 303 -2.05 15.56 9.20
CA ILE A 303 -0.70 15.22 9.65
C ILE A 303 0.02 14.43 8.56
N ALA A 304 1.18 14.92 8.12
CA ALA A 304 2.05 14.20 7.19
C ALA A 304 3.05 13.31 7.95
N TRP A 305 3.23 12.10 7.48
CA TRP A 305 4.26 11.19 8.02
C TRP A 305 5.10 10.57 6.89
N PRO A 306 6.03 11.34 6.27
CA PRO A 306 6.96 10.81 5.28
C PRO A 306 7.98 9.87 5.93
N LEU A 307 8.29 8.78 5.25
CA LEU A 307 9.25 7.78 5.75
C LEU A 307 10.68 8.19 5.41
N GLY A 308 11.55 8.24 6.42
CA GLY A 308 13.00 8.37 6.24
C GLY A 308 13.49 9.68 5.61
N GLU A 309 12.64 10.67 5.44
CA GLU A 309 13.03 11.92 4.81
C GLU A 309 13.51 12.97 5.83
N THR A 310 14.61 13.64 5.49
CA THR A 310 14.99 14.91 6.14
C THR A 310 14.07 16.02 5.65
N LEU A 311 13.25 16.57 6.54
CA LEU A 311 12.29 17.62 6.21
C LEU A 311 12.99 18.96 5.92
N THR A 312 13.56 19.09 4.72
CA THR A 312 14.12 20.34 4.20
C THR A 312 13.02 21.41 4.03
N LEU A 313 13.39 22.68 3.89
CA LEU A 313 12.43 23.74 3.57
C LEU A 313 11.66 23.46 2.26
N GLN A 314 12.32 22.83 1.29
CA GLN A 314 11.70 22.44 0.04
C GLN A 314 10.66 21.34 0.27
N SER A 315 11.03 20.25 0.97
CA SER A 315 10.10 19.16 1.31
C SER A 315 8.89 19.68 2.09
N GLN A 316 9.10 20.58 3.06
CA GLN A 316 8.01 21.20 3.83
C GLN A 316 7.06 22.03 2.94
N THR A 317 7.60 22.74 1.95
CA THR A 317 6.80 23.52 0.98
C THR A 317 5.98 22.60 0.09
N LEU A 318 6.57 21.50 -0.38
CA LEU A 318 5.89 20.49 -1.19
C LEU A 318 4.81 19.76 -0.40
N LEU A 319 5.08 19.39 0.85
CA LEU A 319 4.07 18.82 1.76
C LEU A 319 2.86 19.74 1.95
N ARG A 320 3.10 21.05 2.20
CA ARG A 320 2.02 22.03 2.33
C ARG A 320 1.16 22.14 1.07
N ARG A 321 1.77 21.99 -0.10
CA ARG A 321 1.03 21.97 -1.38
C ARG A 321 0.24 20.67 -1.53
N ALA A 322 0.84 19.53 -1.20
CA ALA A 322 0.18 18.23 -1.28
C ALA A 322 -1.04 18.14 -0.32
N PHE A 323 -0.92 18.72 0.88
CA PHE A 323 -1.98 18.81 1.89
C PHE A 323 -2.72 20.15 1.83
N ALA A 324 -2.94 20.74 0.65
CA ALA A 324 -3.65 22.02 0.53
C ALA A 324 -5.09 21.95 1.08
N SER A 325 -5.71 20.79 1.00
CA SER A 325 -6.98 20.45 1.63
C SER A 325 -6.82 19.08 2.32
N PRO A 326 -7.02 18.96 3.61
CA PRO A 326 -7.62 19.91 4.59
C PRO A 326 -6.67 20.97 5.15
N GLY A 327 -5.43 21.03 4.71
CA GLY A 327 -4.36 21.82 5.26
C GLY A 327 -3.35 20.96 6.06
N LEU A 328 -2.08 21.34 6.08
CA LEU A 328 -1.04 20.62 6.83
C LEU A 328 -0.87 21.24 8.22
N ALA A 329 -1.28 20.54 9.27
CA ALA A 329 -1.12 20.98 10.66
C ALA A 329 0.28 20.64 11.21
N ALA A 330 0.81 19.46 10.89
CA ALA A 330 2.12 19.03 11.37
C ALA A 330 2.74 17.96 10.47
N ALA A 331 4.04 17.69 10.70
CA ALA A 331 4.71 16.53 10.12
C ALA A 331 5.44 15.72 11.19
N VAL A 332 5.47 14.39 10.98
CA VAL A 332 6.24 13.45 11.80
C VAL A 332 7.60 13.24 11.16
N THR A 333 8.66 13.23 11.96
CA THR A 333 10.04 13.02 11.49
C THR A 333 10.86 12.33 12.57
N SER A 334 12.02 11.75 12.22
CA SER A 334 12.96 11.23 13.21
C SER A 334 13.66 12.39 13.94
N ALA A 335 13.81 12.28 15.26
CA ALA A 335 14.58 13.23 16.03
C ALA A 335 16.06 13.27 15.61
N SER A 336 16.60 12.19 15.06
CA SER A 336 17.97 12.09 14.57
C SER A 336 18.23 12.96 13.32
N THR A 337 17.18 13.27 12.54
CA THR A 337 17.27 14.15 11.35
C THR A 337 17.24 15.63 11.70
N LEU A 338 16.91 15.97 12.94
CA LEU A 338 16.81 17.36 13.40
C LEU A 338 18.12 17.81 14.04
N ASN A 339 18.57 18.98 13.61
CA ASN A 339 19.75 19.60 14.20
C ASN A 339 19.40 20.11 15.62
N THR A 340 19.88 19.43 16.66
CA THR A 340 19.62 19.82 18.04
C THR A 340 20.87 20.49 18.63
N ARG A 341 20.76 21.78 19.01
CA ARG A 341 21.74 22.42 19.88
C ARG A 341 21.71 21.86 21.31
N ASN A 342 20.65 21.15 21.65
CA ASN A 342 20.41 20.56 22.97
C ASN A 342 20.74 19.06 22.91
N ALA A 343 21.51 18.60 23.88
CA ALA A 343 21.98 17.22 23.96
C ALA A 343 20.87 16.18 24.24
N THR A 344 19.60 16.60 24.38
CA THR A 344 18.51 15.70 24.70
C THR A 344 17.35 15.80 23.70
N ALA A 345 16.78 14.67 23.33
CA ALA A 345 15.63 14.60 22.44
C ALA A 345 14.38 15.20 23.09
N ASN A 346 13.54 15.85 22.28
CA ASN A 346 12.20 16.29 22.64
C ASN A 346 11.27 16.10 21.44
N ALA A 347 10.11 15.49 21.68
CA ALA A 347 9.16 15.15 20.63
C ALA A 347 8.49 16.38 20.00
N SER A 348 8.21 17.42 20.83
CA SER A 348 7.55 18.63 20.35
C SER A 348 8.59 19.59 19.80
N ARG A 349 8.52 19.89 18.50
CA ARG A 349 9.45 20.75 17.77
C ARG A 349 8.68 21.69 16.82
N LYS A 350 9.34 22.73 16.33
CA LYS A 350 8.79 23.62 15.30
C LYS A 350 9.90 24.00 14.31
N ALA A 351 9.67 23.69 13.05
CA ALA A 351 10.61 24.01 11.99
C ALA A 351 10.80 25.54 11.83
N SER A 352 11.90 25.95 11.21
CA SER A 352 12.15 27.37 10.86
C SER A 352 11.08 27.96 9.94
N SER A 353 10.41 27.14 9.13
CA SER A 353 9.25 27.53 8.32
C SER A 353 7.96 27.77 9.11
N GLY A 354 7.99 27.55 10.44
CA GLY A 354 6.82 27.60 11.31
C GLY A 354 5.97 26.33 11.30
N LEU A 355 6.37 25.26 10.58
CA LEU A 355 5.65 23.99 10.59
C LEU A 355 5.86 23.28 11.94
N PRO A 356 4.79 22.93 12.69
CA PRO A 356 4.89 22.06 13.85
C PRO A 356 5.43 20.68 13.45
N LEU A 357 6.35 20.15 14.26
CA LEU A 357 6.95 18.85 14.06
C LEU A 357 6.73 17.97 15.27
N LEU A 358 6.48 16.69 15.01
CA LEU A 358 6.46 15.63 16.00
C LEU A 358 7.67 14.72 15.72
N ALA A 359 8.71 14.86 16.56
CA ALA A 359 9.97 14.17 16.41
C ALA A 359 9.97 12.87 17.22
N TYR A 360 9.98 11.71 16.54
CA TYR A 360 10.06 10.45 17.25
C TYR A 360 11.49 10.08 17.63
N ASP A 361 11.60 9.41 18.78
CA ASP A 361 12.85 8.88 19.32
C ASP A 361 13.15 7.55 18.65
N GLU A 362 14.11 7.54 17.73
CA GLU A 362 14.45 6.38 16.94
C GLU A 362 14.97 5.17 17.77
N PRO A 363 15.87 5.33 18.75
CA PRO A 363 16.32 4.20 19.57
C PRO A 363 15.19 3.53 20.36
N LEU A 364 14.28 4.30 20.97
CA LEU A 364 13.13 3.73 21.68
C LEU A 364 12.15 3.05 20.73
N SER A 365 11.87 3.66 19.58
CA SER A 365 11.04 3.08 18.53
C SER A 365 11.61 1.76 18.02
N ARG A 366 12.92 1.70 17.79
CA ARG A 366 13.61 0.47 17.38
C ARG A 366 13.50 -0.63 18.43
N THR A 367 13.66 -0.29 19.72
CA THR A 367 13.48 -1.26 20.82
C THR A 367 12.08 -1.84 20.83
N VAL A 368 11.04 -1.03 20.60
CA VAL A 368 9.64 -1.53 20.55
C VAL A 368 9.41 -2.40 19.32
N ALA A 369 10.00 -2.07 18.19
CA ALA A 369 9.89 -2.90 16.98
C ALA A 369 10.37 -4.35 17.20
N GLU A 370 11.25 -4.58 18.19
CA GLU A 370 11.72 -5.92 18.60
C GLU A 370 10.68 -6.72 19.44
N THR A 371 9.52 -6.16 19.80
CA THR A 371 8.46 -6.84 20.58
C THR A 371 7.69 -7.92 19.79
N SER A 372 8.11 -8.25 18.59
CA SER A 372 7.46 -9.27 17.75
C SER A 372 7.59 -10.69 18.32
N SER A 373 8.57 -10.96 19.18
CA SER A 373 8.86 -12.26 19.75
C SER A 373 8.60 -12.31 21.26
N ARG A 374 7.84 -13.30 21.72
CA ARG A 374 7.66 -13.58 23.16
C ARG A 374 8.96 -14.03 23.84
N ALA A 375 9.85 -14.68 23.09
CA ALA A 375 11.12 -15.17 23.64
C ALA A 375 12.04 -14.01 24.09
N THR A 376 11.96 -12.87 23.44
CA THR A 376 12.76 -11.68 23.74
C THR A 376 11.97 -10.62 24.52
N GLY A 377 10.67 -10.79 24.68
CA GLY A 377 9.77 -9.77 25.23
C GLY A 377 10.20 -9.19 26.58
N ALA A 378 10.62 -10.02 27.53
CA ALA A 378 11.08 -9.55 28.85
C ALA A 378 12.35 -8.71 28.75
N ILE A 379 13.28 -9.09 27.87
CA ILE A 379 14.54 -8.36 27.65
C ILE A 379 14.23 -7.01 26.96
N THR A 380 13.37 -7.02 25.95
CA THR A 380 12.96 -5.83 25.22
C THR A 380 12.28 -4.81 26.15
N ILE A 381 11.40 -5.27 27.06
CA ILE A 381 10.76 -4.39 28.06
C ILE A 381 11.80 -3.77 28.98
N GLN A 382 12.73 -4.56 29.53
CA GLN A 382 13.76 -4.04 30.41
C GLN A 382 14.70 -3.07 29.67
N ARG A 383 15.04 -3.34 28.41
CA ARG A 383 15.83 -2.44 27.56
C ARG A 383 15.11 -1.12 27.34
N PHE A 384 13.81 -1.16 26.99
CA PHE A 384 13.01 0.05 26.82
C PHE A 384 13.00 0.93 28.07
N LEU A 385 12.79 0.32 29.23
CA LEU A 385 12.83 1.03 30.51
C LEU A 385 14.22 1.61 30.82
N ALA A 386 15.29 0.87 30.51
CA ALA A 386 16.67 1.33 30.67
C ALA A 386 16.97 2.51 29.71
N ASP A 387 16.66 2.39 28.42
CA ASP A 387 16.86 3.47 27.43
C ASP A 387 16.07 4.74 27.79
N SER A 388 14.81 4.60 28.26
CA SER A 388 14.00 5.72 28.69
C SER A 388 14.53 6.39 29.98
N MET A 389 15.07 5.61 30.93
CA MET A 389 15.71 6.13 32.13
C MET A 389 17.05 6.80 31.80
N ALA A 390 17.83 6.28 30.86
CA ALA A 390 19.04 6.92 30.36
C ALA A 390 18.73 8.28 29.73
N LEU A 391 17.66 8.34 28.92
CA LEU A 391 17.17 9.60 28.33
C LEU A 391 16.74 10.61 29.42
N LEU A 392 16.06 10.14 30.47
CA LEU A 392 15.74 10.98 31.63
C LEU A 392 17.02 11.56 32.24
N GLY A 393 18.02 10.70 32.44
CA GLY A 393 19.32 11.03 33.07
C GLY A 393 20.13 12.08 32.32
N GLU A 394 19.88 12.32 31.01
CA GLU A 394 20.55 13.40 30.28
C GLU A 394 20.25 14.78 30.86
N ARG A 395 19.00 15.05 31.30
CA ARG A 395 18.56 16.32 31.91
C ARG A 395 17.39 16.09 32.89
N PRO A 396 17.63 15.48 34.05
CA PRO A 396 16.56 15.03 34.94
C PRO A 396 15.71 16.16 35.54
N GLY A 397 16.26 17.37 35.71
CA GLY A 397 15.53 18.52 36.28
C GLY A 397 14.79 19.37 35.22
N THR A 398 14.78 18.98 33.95
CA THR A 398 14.13 19.77 32.89
C THR A 398 12.66 19.39 32.77
N ARG A 399 11.77 20.39 32.93
CA ARG A 399 10.31 20.22 32.80
C ARG A 399 9.89 20.18 31.32
N ASN A 400 8.69 19.61 31.08
CA ASN A 400 8.03 19.58 29.77
C ASN A 400 8.83 18.85 28.68
N ARG A 401 9.66 17.90 29.08
CA ARG A 401 10.30 17.00 28.11
C ARG A 401 9.30 15.95 27.64
N SER A 402 9.33 15.66 26.36
CA SER A 402 8.44 14.70 25.76
C SER A 402 9.18 13.75 24.82
N VAL A 403 8.64 12.56 24.70
CA VAL A 403 9.11 11.49 23.84
C VAL A 403 7.95 10.99 22.99
N LEU A 404 8.18 10.82 21.69
CA LEU A 404 7.28 10.13 20.80
C LEU A 404 7.94 8.82 20.37
N VAL A 405 7.26 7.72 20.56
CA VAL A 405 7.63 6.40 20.03
C VAL A 405 6.76 6.13 18.81
N ALA A 406 7.37 5.96 17.65
CA ALA A 406 6.68 5.70 16.39
C ALA A 406 7.13 4.37 15.81
N GLU A 407 6.19 3.51 15.48
CA GLU A 407 6.47 2.18 14.97
C GLU A 407 6.62 2.16 13.45
N PRO A 408 7.41 1.22 12.90
CA PRO A 408 7.51 1.06 11.45
C PRO A 408 6.18 0.59 10.84
N ARG A 409 5.97 0.87 9.54
CA ARG A 409 4.73 0.46 8.83
C ARG A 409 4.48 -1.05 8.86
N THR A 410 5.54 -1.84 8.90
CA THR A 410 5.50 -3.31 8.95
C THR A 410 5.46 -3.87 10.36
N PHE A 411 5.25 -3.02 11.37
CA PHE A 411 5.27 -3.43 12.78
C PHE A 411 4.33 -4.62 13.06
N ALA A 412 4.86 -5.63 13.74
CA ALA A 412 4.19 -6.89 14.02
C ALA A 412 4.35 -7.32 15.49
N GLY A 413 4.11 -6.41 16.43
CA GLY A 413 4.26 -6.69 17.86
C GLY A 413 3.37 -7.84 18.34
N ASP A 414 3.92 -8.71 19.22
CA ASP A 414 3.10 -9.73 19.90
C ASP A 414 2.16 -9.06 20.90
N PRO A 415 0.86 -9.35 20.87
CA PRO A 415 -0.13 -8.69 21.71
C PRO A 415 0.15 -8.81 23.23
N THR A 416 0.72 -9.94 23.65
CA THR A 416 1.04 -10.17 25.08
C THR A 416 2.24 -9.34 25.50
N VAL A 417 3.27 -9.27 24.66
CA VAL A 417 4.46 -8.47 24.93
C VAL A 417 4.12 -6.99 24.94
N LEU A 418 3.31 -6.52 23.98
CA LEU A 418 2.85 -5.12 23.93
C LEU A 418 2.08 -4.73 25.17
N ARG A 419 1.08 -5.52 25.61
CA ARG A 419 0.35 -5.25 26.83
C ARG A 419 1.27 -5.20 28.06
N SER A 420 2.25 -6.11 28.12
CA SER A 420 3.24 -6.11 29.20
C SER A 420 4.16 -4.90 29.16
N LEU A 421 4.56 -4.44 27.97
CA LEU A 421 5.33 -3.20 27.78
C LEU A 421 4.54 -1.98 28.27
N PHE A 422 3.29 -1.81 27.84
CA PHE A 422 2.46 -0.69 28.25
C PHE A 422 2.20 -0.70 29.76
N ALA A 423 1.99 -1.88 30.35
CA ALA A 423 1.87 -2.01 31.81
C ALA A 423 3.17 -1.63 32.52
N ALA A 424 4.33 -2.03 32.00
CA ALA A 424 5.63 -1.66 32.56
C ALA A 424 5.90 -0.15 32.45
N VAL A 425 5.54 0.46 31.33
CA VAL A 425 5.63 1.92 31.13
C VAL A 425 4.71 2.68 32.07
N ALA A 426 3.47 2.23 32.25
CA ALA A 426 2.53 2.84 33.20
C ALA A 426 3.01 2.77 34.66
N ASN A 427 3.81 1.74 35.01
CA ASN A 427 4.40 1.56 36.32
C ASN A 427 5.79 2.20 36.50
N ALA A 428 6.30 2.89 35.45
CA ALA A 428 7.60 3.59 35.49
C ALA A 428 7.38 5.05 35.93
N PRO A 429 7.75 5.46 37.17
CA PRO A 429 7.40 6.78 37.67
C PRO A 429 8.04 7.97 36.95
N TRP A 430 9.05 7.72 36.11
CA TRP A 430 9.69 8.72 35.27
C TRP A 430 9.05 8.90 33.91
N LEU A 431 7.99 8.14 33.61
CA LEU A 431 7.21 8.24 32.38
C LEU A 431 5.78 8.64 32.69
N THR A 432 5.24 9.61 32.00
CA THR A 432 3.85 10.05 32.09
C THR A 432 3.18 9.93 30.74
N SER A 433 2.04 9.25 30.69
CA SER A 433 1.30 9.07 29.44
C SER A 433 0.86 10.42 28.86
N ALA A 434 1.09 10.63 27.56
CA ALA A 434 0.64 11.77 26.80
C ALA A 434 0.03 11.32 25.46
N THR A 435 -0.76 12.19 24.85
CA THR A 435 -1.29 11.97 23.50
C THR A 435 -0.46 12.76 22.48
N THR A 436 -0.46 12.31 21.22
CA THR A 436 0.16 13.08 20.13
C THR A 436 -0.50 14.46 19.96
N GLY A 437 -1.79 14.59 20.28
CA GLY A 437 -2.49 15.88 20.29
C GLY A 437 -1.92 16.87 21.31
N GLN A 438 -1.56 16.38 22.51
CA GLN A 438 -0.89 17.19 23.52
C GLN A 438 0.51 17.64 23.06
N LEU A 439 1.29 16.71 22.46
CA LEU A 439 2.59 17.04 21.90
C LEU A 439 2.47 18.09 20.80
N LEU A 440 1.48 17.94 19.92
CA LEU A 440 1.22 18.89 18.84
C LEU A 440 0.88 20.28 19.39
N SER A 441 -0.01 20.35 20.38
CA SER A 441 -0.38 21.62 21.00
C SER A 441 0.82 22.34 21.64
N VAL A 442 1.83 21.61 22.10
CA VAL A 442 3.11 22.18 22.54
C VAL A 442 3.91 22.68 21.34
N SER A 443 4.04 21.86 20.29
CA SER A 443 4.79 22.24 19.06
C SER A 443 4.24 23.51 18.42
N GLU A 444 2.92 23.69 18.38
CA GLU A 444 2.26 24.88 17.83
C GLU A 444 2.63 26.17 18.59
N LYS A 445 2.86 26.07 19.89
CA LYS A 445 3.20 27.23 20.75
C LYS A 445 4.69 27.55 20.79
N LEU A 446 5.55 26.65 20.31
CA LEU A 446 6.98 26.89 20.27
C LEU A 446 7.32 28.02 19.26
N SER A 447 8.39 28.75 19.53
CA SER A 447 8.99 29.64 18.53
C SER A 447 9.64 28.80 17.42
N PRO A 448 9.57 29.23 16.15
CA PRO A 448 10.28 28.56 15.07
C PRO A 448 11.77 28.43 15.36
N GLU A 449 12.34 27.26 15.08
CA GLU A 449 13.77 27.04 15.24
C GLU A 449 14.52 27.86 14.20
N VAL A 450 15.45 28.72 14.65
CA VAL A 450 16.30 29.46 13.73
C VAL A 450 17.22 28.47 13.01
N PRO A 451 17.31 28.48 11.67
CA PRO A 451 18.26 27.64 10.95
C PRO A 451 19.63 27.86 11.56
N GLY A 452 20.32 26.80 11.96
CA GLY A 452 21.55 26.88 12.71
C GLY A 452 22.57 27.79 12.06
N GLN A 453 22.85 28.90 12.67
CA GLN A 453 24.17 29.53 12.53
C GLN A 453 25.19 28.51 13.04
N GLY A 454 25.90 27.86 12.12
CA GLY A 454 27.02 27.01 12.42
C GLY A 454 26.77 25.52 12.46
N ALA A 455 26.20 24.94 11.41
CA ALA A 455 26.52 23.56 11.03
C ALA A 455 27.58 23.59 9.90
N SER A 456 28.67 24.30 10.13
CA SER A 456 29.96 24.07 9.47
C SER A 456 30.79 23.20 10.41
N GLY A 457 30.25 22.08 10.78
CA GLY A 457 30.91 20.95 11.42
C GLY A 457 30.59 19.75 10.56
N THR A 458 31.59 19.28 9.84
CA THR A 458 31.65 17.89 9.37
C THR A 458 31.03 17.03 10.44
N PRO A 459 30.02 16.19 10.15
CA PRO A 459 29.54 15.23 11.12
C PRO A 459 30.72 14.36 11.48
N THR A 460 31.31 14.58 12.65
CA THR A 460 32.16 13.61 13.27
C THR A 460 31.20 12.52 13.75
N SER A 461 30.69 11.76 12.81
CA SER A 461 30.11 10.47 13.08
C SER A 461 31.25 9.61 13.55
N SER A 462 31.44 9.52 14.85
CA SER A 462 32.01 8.28 15.37
C SER A 462 31.13 7.17 14.80
N PRO A 463 31.68 6.22 14.03
CA PRO A 463 30.88 5.13 13.52
C PRO A 463 30.31 4.42 14.75
N VAL A 464 29.00 4.48 14.93
CA VAL A 464 28.28 3.55 15.77
C VAL A 464 28.72 2.17 15.25
N PRO A 465 29.30 1.30 16.07
CA PRO A 465 29.69 -0.03 15.60
C PRO A 465 28.43 -0.66 15.04
N THR A 466 28.43 -0.90 13.74
CA THR A 466 27.35 -1.55 13.04
C THR A 466 27.22 -2.94 13.63
N ALA A 467 26.24 -3.12 14.50
CA ALA A 467 25.79 -4.43 14.87
C ALA A 467 25.41 -5.16 13.59
N ASN A 468 25.94 -6.32 13.40
CA ASN A 468 25.83 -7.29 12.32
C ASN A 468 24.73 -6.99 11.27
N PRO A 469 25.03 -6.82 9.97
CA PRO A 469 24.07 -6.42 8.94
C PRO A 469 23.20 -7.57 8.44
N THR A 470 22.70 -8.44 9.31
CA THR A 470 21.91 -9.62 8.93
C THR A 470 20.41 -9.51 9.19
N ALA A 471 19.96 -8.48 9.88
CA ALA A 471 18.53 -8.15 9.94
C ALA A 471 18.33 -6.73 9.42
N PRO A 472 17.36 -6.49 8.53
CA PRO A 472 17.03 -5.12 8.13
C PRO A 472 16.64 -4.32 9.38
N ASP A 473 17.14 -3.08 9.48
CA ASP A 473 16.75 -2.15 10.53
C ASP A 473 15.24 -1.91 10.40
N PRO A 474 14.41 -2.23 11.40
CA PRO A 474 12.96 -2.11 11.30
C PRO A 474 12.48 -0.66 11.10
N LEU A 475 13.32 0.32 11.41
CA LEU A 475 13.06 1.74 11.14
C LEU A 475 13.72 2.23 9.85
N ASN A 476 14.50 1.39 9.17
CA ASN A 476 15.01 1.74 7.84
C ASN A 476 13.84 1.78 6.86
N PRO A 477 13.58 2.92 6.21
CA PRO A 477 12.46 3.04 5.28
C PRO A 477 12.59 2.19 4.02
N GLY A 478 13.75 1.56 3.77
CA GLY A 478 14.02 0.79 2.56
C GLY A 478 14.08 1.66 1.29
N THR A 479 14.18 1.00 0.13
CA THR A 479 14.25 1.66 -1.17
C THR A 479 12.88 1.65 -1.84
N SER A 480 12.38 2.83 -2.25
CA SER A 480 11.14 2.96 -3.01
C SER A 480 11.33 2.49 -4.45
N PRO A 481 10.41 1.71 -5.02
CA PRO A 481 10.43 1.36 -6.44
C PRO A 481 10.01 2.51 -7.35
N LEU A 482 9.41 3.58 -6.80
CA LEU A 482 8.84 4.67 -7.57
C LEU A 482 9.93 5.53 -8.24
N THR A 483 9.83 5.69 -9.55
CA THR A 483 10.71 6.52 -10.37
C THR A 483 9.91 7.59 -11.12
N SER A 484 10.60 8.61 -11.63
CA SER A 484 9.96 9.65 -12.46
C SER A 484 9.30 9.08 -13.72
N GLY A 485 9.89 8.02 -14.30
CA GLY A 485 9.34 7.34 -15.48
C GLY A 485 7.99 6.67 -15.17
N GLN A 486 7.90 5.95 -14.06
CA GLN A 486 6.67 5.30 -13.60
C GLN A 486 5.58 6.32 -13.26
N LEU A 487 5.93 7.39 -12.55
CA LEU A 487 4.96 8.46 -12.27
C LEU A 487 4.40 9.13 -13.53
N ALA A 488 5.21 9.27 -14.55
CA ALA A 488 4.78 9.88 -15.81
C ALA A 488 3.75 9.03 -16.58
N THR A 489 3.71 7.71 -16.36
CA THR A 489 2.75 6.80 -17.02
C THR A 489 1.40 6.74 -16.32
N ILE A 490 1.33 6.97 -15.01
CA ILE A 490 0.11 6.86 -14.21
C ILE A 490 -1.07 7.69 -14.76
N PRO A 491 -0.93 8.97 -15.11
CA PRO A 491 -2.06 9.75 -15.64
C PRO A 491 -2.61 9.17 -16.96
N GLY A 492 -1.72 8.64 -17.82
CA GLY A 492 -2.11 7.94 -19.04
C GLY A 492 -2.91 6.67 -18.73
N THR A 493 -2.39 5.83 -17.85
CA THR A 493 -3.06 4.60 -17.41
C THR A 493 -4.43 4.87 -16.79
N LEU A 494 -4.56 5.89 -15.93
CA LEU A 494 -5.85 6.30 -15.36
C LEU A 494 -6.82 6.80 -16.43
N SER A 495 -6.34 7.54 -17.43
CA SER A 495 -7.14 7.95 -18.59
C SER A 495 -7.63 6.75 -19.41
N ASP A 496 -6.77 5.77 -19.62
CA ASP A 496 -7.12 4.53 -20.34
C ASP A 496 -8.14 3.70 -19.57
N ILE A 497 -7.98 3.56 -18.25
CA ILE A 497 -8.97 2.91 -17.38
C ILE A 497 -10.33 3.59 -17.51
N ALA A 498 -10.37 4.92 -17.40
CA ALA A 498 -11.61 5.69 -17.53
C ALA A 498 -12.23 5.55 -18.94
N GLY A 499 -11.39 5.55 -19.98
CA GLY A 499 -11.81 5.33 -21.35
C GLY A 499 -12.44 3.97 -21.56
N ILE A 500 -11.77 2.92 -21.13
CA ILE A 500 -12.29 1.55 -21.22
C ILE A 500 -13.60 1.42 -20.41
N ALA A 501 -13.63 1.95 -19.20
CA ALA A 501 -14.82 1.93 -18.35
C ALA A 501 -16.03 2.60 -19.04
N SER A 502 -15.81 3.68 -19.81
CA SER A 502 -16.88 4.43 -20.46
C SER A 502 -17.65 3.65 -21.53
N ILE A 503 -17.09 2.56 -22.03
CA ILE A 503 -17.73 1.73 -23.07
C ILE A 503 -18.29 0.40 -22.54
N LEU A 504 -18.01 0.01 -21.29
CA LEU A 504 -18.47 -1.24 -20.67
C LEU A 504 -19.79 -1.03 -19.94
N GLY A 505 -20.69 -2.03 -19.96
CA GLY A 505 -21.92 -2.01 -19.18
C GLY A 505 -21.68 -1.93 -17.66
N ASP A 506 -20.68 -2.67 -17.16
CA ASP A 506 -20.22 -2.64 -15.77
C ASP A 506 -18.92 -1.81 -15.63
N GLY A 507 -18.83 -0.72 -16.38
CA GLY A 507 -17.62 0.09 -16.46
C GLY A 507 -17.17 0.67 -15.13
N ARG A 508 -18.10 0.92 -14.20
CA ARG A 508 -17.79 1.40 -12.87
C ARG A 508 -16.95 0.39 -12.07
N LEU A 509 -17.34 -0.88 -12.09
CA LEU A 509 -16.56 -1.92 -11.40
C LEU A 509 -15.14 -2.04 -11.98
N PHE A 510 -15.02 -1.95 -13.31
CA PHE A 510 -13.71 -1.95 -13.96
C PHE A 510 -12.87 -0.73 -13.53
N ALA A 511 -13.47 0.47 -13.54
CA ALA A 511 -12.79 1.69 -13.12
C ALA A 511 -12.35 1.62 -11.66
N ASP A 512 -13.25 1.25 -10.74
CA ASP A 512 -12.97 1.19 -9.31
C ASP A 512 -11.83 0.19 -9.04
N THR A 513 -11.88 -1.03 -9.62
CA THR A 513 -10.85 -2.07 -9.42
C THR A 513 -9.46 -1.61 -9.84
N TRP A 514 -9.34 -1.03 -11.04
CA TRP A 514 -8.03 -0.73 -11.62
C TRP A 514 -7.50 0.65 -11.22
N THR A 515 -8.37 1.60 -10.93
CA THR A 515 -7.97 2.89 -10.32
C THR A 515 -7.46 2.66 -8.90
N ASP A 516 -8.15 1.83 -8.11
CA ASP A 516 -7.67 1.44 -6.79
C ASP A 516 -6.28 0.78 -6.87
N ALA A 517 -6.09 -0.17 -7.79
CA ALA A 517 -4.79 -0.81 -8.00
C ALA A 517 -3.68 0.21 -8.30
N GLN A 518 -3.93 1.18 -9.19
CA GLN A 518 -2.97 2.23 -9.53
C GLN A 518 -2.64 3.16 -8.34
N VAL A 519 -3.64 3.52 -7.53
CA VAL A 519 -3.41 4.30 -6.31
C VAL A 519 -2.58 3.50 -5.30
N GLN A 520 -2.85 2.21 -5.17
CA GLN A 520 -2.14 1.30 -4.27
C GLN A 520 -0.66 1.09 -4.67
N GLU A 521 -0.30 1.28 -5.94
CA GLU A 521 1.11 1.28 -6.39
C GLU A 521 1.94 2.41 -5.77
N LEU A 522 1.31 3.52 -5.41
CA LEU A 522 1.99 4.66 -4.80
C LEU A 522 2.36 4.44 -3.33
N SER A 523 1.92 3.33 -2.75
CA SER A 523 2.06 3.05 -1.33
C SER A 523 3.52 2.87 -0.89
N ALA A 524 3.84 3.39 0.28
CA ALA A 524 5.12 3.20 0.95
C ALA A 524 5.41 1.72 1.32
N ARG A 525 4.39 0.85 1.32
CA ARG A 525 4.55 -0.58 1.60
C ARG A 525 5.39 -1.33 0.56
N TRP A 526 5.56 -0.76 -0.65
CA TRP A 526 6.35 -1.37 -1.72
C TRP A 526 7.85 -1.11 -1.60
N ARG A 527 8.29 -0.37 -0.59
CA ARG A 527 9.72 -0.23 -0.29
C ARG A 527 10.33 -1.60 -0.04
N ASP A 528 11.47 -1.88 -0.69
CA ASP A 528 12.15 -3.18 -0.74
C ASP A 528 11.30 -4.34 -1.33
N HIS A 529 10.13 -4.03 -1.93
CA HIS A 529 9.25 -4.99 -2.60
C HIS A 529 8.93 -4.59 -4.05
N PRO A 530 9.93 -4.34 -4.90
CA PRO A 530 9.71 -3.88 -6.28
C PRO A 530 8.94 -4.89 -7.14
N GLU A 531 9.01 -6.18 -6.80
CA GLU A 531 8.28 -7.26 -7.48
C GLU A 531 6.77 -7.12 -7.31
N GLY A 532 6.30 -6.69 -6.15
CA GLY A 532 4.89 -6.45 -5.87
C GLY A 532 4.35 -5.28 -6.71
N PHE A 533 5.08 -4.18 -6.75
CA PHE A 533 4.78 -3.03 -7.60
C PHE A 533 4.68 -3.43 -9.08
N THR A 534 5.70 -4.12 -9.60
CA THR A 534 5.75 -4.57 -11.00
C THR A 534 4.59 -5.51 -11.34
N THR A 535 4.16 -6.34 -10.40
CA THR A 535 3.04 -7.27 -10.59
C THR A 535 1.73 -6.50 -10.76
N ILE A 536 1.47 -5.46 -9.97
CA ILE A 536 0.25 -4.66 -10.08
C ILE A 536 0.22 -3.91 -11.42
N ASP A 537 1.30 -3.21 -11.78
CA ASP A 537 1.43 -2.47 -13.04
C ASP A 537 1.21 -3.38 -14.26
N THR A 538 1.85 -4.57 -14.26
CA THR A 538 1.67 -5.57 -15.31
C THR A 538 0.23 -6.05 -15.41
N ASN A 539 -0.44 -6.33 -14.29
CA ASN A 539 -1.82 -6.79 -14.25
C ASN A 539 -2.79 -5.71 -14.76
N THR A 540 -2.60 -4.45 -14.35
CA THR A 540 -3.40 -3.32 -14.81
C THR A 540 -3.28 -3.14 -16.32
N THR A 541 -2.05 -3.12 -16.83
CA THR A 541 -1.78 -3.02 -18.27
C THR A 541 -2.38 -4.20 -19.03
N ALA A 542 -2.27 -5.42 -18.50
CA ALA A 542 -2.86 -6.61 -19.12
C ALA A 542 -4.39 -6.52 -19.19
N ALA A 543 -5.05 -5.99 -18.16
CA ALA A 543 -6.50 -5.82 -18.14
C ALA A 543 -6.98 -4.80 -19.18
N ILE A 544 -6.33 -3.65 -19.29
CA ILE A 544 -6.59 -2.63 -20.32
C ILE A 544 -6.44 -3.25 -21.72
N ASN A 545 -5.33 -3.93 -21.95
CA ASN A 545 -5.03 -4.58 -23.23
C ASN A 545 -6.01 -5.72 -23.56
N ALA A 546 -6.51 -6.44 -22.56
CA ALA A 546 -7.49 -7.51 -22.76
C ALA A 546 -8.81 -6.96 -23.30
N VAL A 547 -9.27 -5.80 -22.83
CA VAL A 547 -10.45 -5.14 -23.39
C VAL A 547 -10.14 -4.56 -24.77
N SER A 548 -9.06 -3.78 -24.88
CA SER A 548 -8.69 -3.09 -26.11
C SER A 548 -8.53 -4.06 -27.28
N ARG A 549 -7.79 -5.16 -27.13
CA ARG A 549 -7.53 -6.14 -28.24
C ARG A 549 -8.77 -6.91 -28.68
N ASN A 550 -9.76 -7.05 -27.84
CA ASN A 550 -11.01 -7.76 -28.14
C ASN A 550 -12.06 -6.89 -28.83
N VAL A 551 -11.80 -5.60 -29.02
CA VAL A 551 -12.64 -4.68 -29.81
C VAL A 551 -11.81 -4.19 -31.00
N ARG A 552 -12.15 -4.64 -32.19
CA ARG A 552 -11.31 -4.39 -33.38
C ARG A 552 -12.13 -4.22 -34.65
N VAL A 553 -11.54 -3.55 -35.64
CA VAL A 553 -12.05 -3.56 -37.00
C VAL A 553 -11.64 -4.85 -37.70
N ALA A 554 -12.58 -5.53 -38.35
CA ALA A 554 -12.27 -6.68 -39.17
C ALA A 554 -11.50 -6.27 -40.42
N PRO A 555 -10.35 -6.87 -40.72
CA PRO A 555 -9.68 -6.64 -42.00
C PRO A 555 -10.64 -6.97 -43.15
N SER A 556 -10.74 -6.07 -44.11
CA SER A 556 -11.60 -6.29 -45.28
C SER A 556 -11.01 -5.63 -46.54
N SER A 557 -11.26 -6.23 -47.68
CA SER A 557 -11.04 -5.58 -48.96
C SER A 557 -12.40 -5.34 -49.63
N VAL A 558 -12.61 -4.14 -50.12
CA VAL A 558 -13.88 -3.72 -50.71
C VAL A 558 -13.64 -3.28 -52.15
N ASN A 559 -14.38 -3.85 -53.09
CA ASN A 559 -14.42 -3.38 -54.47
C ASN A 559 -15.54 -2.35 -54.59
N PHE A 560 -15.19 -1.11 -54.93
CA PHE A 560 -16.13 0.00 -55.07
C PHE A 560 -16.26 0.42 -56.54
N PHE A 561 -17.40 0.12 -57.15
CA PHE A 561 -17.65 0.28 -58.60
C PHE A 561 -18.53 1.47 -58.93
N ALA A 562 -18.81 2.32 -57.99
CA ALA A 562 -19.73 3.47 -58.17
C ALA A 562 -19.00 4.82 -57.98
N ASP A 563 -19.55 5.91 -58.53
CA ASP A 563 -19.09 7.27 -58.25
C ASP A 563 -19.45 7.69 -56.82
N GLN A 564 -20.60 7.27 -56.31
CA GLN A 564 -21.08 7.45 -54.93
C GLN A 564 -21.79 6.17 -54.47
N GLY A 565 -21.66 5.82 -53.21
CA GLY A 565 -22.33 4.65 -52.67
C GLY A 565 -22.04 4.40 -51.19
N VAL A 566 -22.53 3.27 -50.71
CA VAL A 566 -22.36 2.83 -49.32
C VAL A 566 -21.31 1.73 -49.29
N MET A 567 -20.28 1.98 -48.50
CA MET A 567 -19.28 0.96 -48.10
C MET A 567 -19.61 0.48 -46.72
N GLN A 568 -19.33 -0.78 -46.39
CA GLN A 568 -19.51 -1.31 -45.05
C GLN A 568 -18.18 -1.67 -44.43
N VAL A 569 -17.99 -1.26 -43.17
CA VAL A 569 -16.87 -1.66 -42.33
C VAL A 569 -17.40 -2.46 -41.13
N THR A 570 -16.80 -3.59 -40.88
CA THR A 570 -17.26 -4.46 -39.77
C THR A 570 -16.40 -4.23 -38.54
N VAL A 571 -17.03 -3.89 -37.43
CA VAL A 571 -16.43 -3.82 -36.11
C VAL A 571 -16.83 -5.05 -35.32
N VAL A 572 -15.87 -5.66 -34.63
CA VAL A 572 -16.03 -6.92 -33.89
C VAL A 572 -15.84 -6.64 -32.40
N ASN A 573 -16.78 -7.09 -31.61
CA ASN A 573 -16.68 -7.18 -30.15
C ASN A 573 -16.53 -8.65 -29.76
N ASP A 574 -15.31 -9.05 -29.43
CA ASP A 574 -15.00 -10.41 -28.95
C ASP A 574 -15.10 -10.54 -27.42
N LEU A 575 -15.57 -9.48 -26.70
CA LEU A 575 -15.83 -9.52 -25.26
C LEU A 575 -17.10 -10.31 -24.94
N ALA A 576 -17.17 -10.87 -23.74
CA ALA A 576 -18.36 -11.54 -23.22
C ALA A 576 -19.47 -10.57 -22.80
N VAL A 577 -19.20 -9.26 -22.81
CA VAL A 577 -20.11 -8.18 -22.42
C VAL A 577 -20.39 -7.26 -23.60
N PRO A 578 -21.59 -6.63 -23.67
CA PRO A 578 -21.87 -5.61 -24.65
C PRO A 578 -21.07 -4.34 -24.40
N ILE A 579 -20.76 -3.60 -25.47
CA ILE A 579 -20.10 -2.31 -25.42
C ILE A 579 -20.97 -1.24 -26.06
N HIS A 580 -20.78 0.01 -25.64
CA HIS A 580 -21.51 1.16 -26.15
C HIS A 580 -20.60 2.37 -26.36
N ASP A 581 -21.08 3.35 -27.09
CA ASP A 581 -20.41 4.62 -27.35
C ASP A 581 -19.00 4.50 -27.96
N VAL A 582 -18.76 3.41 -28.74
CA VAL A 582 -17.50 3.23 -29.46
C VAL A 582 -17.49 4.10 -30.72
N HIS A 583 -16.43 4.85 -30.93
CA HIS A 583 -16.22 5.72 -32.07
C HIS A 583 -15.31 5.06 -33.08
N LEU A 584 -15.72 5.11 -34.36
CA LEU A 584 -14.90 4.66 -35.50
C LEU A 584 -14.52 5.87 -36.33
N THR A 585 -13.24 6.10 -36.51
CA THR A 585 -12.71 7.15 -37.38
C THR A 585 -12.00 6.50 -38.57
N LEU A 586 -12.35 6.94 -39.76
CA LEU A 586 -11.83 6.42 -41.00
C LEU A 586 -11.11 7.52 -41.78
N THR A 587 -9.87 7.26 -42.16
CA THR A 587 -9.04 8.25 -42.89
C THR A 587 -8.46 7.60 -44.15
N PRO A 588 -8.91 7.99 -45.37
CA PRO A 588 -8.29 7.53 -46.60
C PRO A 588 -6.86 8.04 -46.71
N ALA A 589 -5.92 7.15 -47.01
CA ALA A 589 -4.51 7.50 -47.19
C ALA A 589 -4.26 8.28 -48.50
N GLN A 590 -5.16 8.19 -49.48
CA GLN A 590 -5.06 8.90 -50.74
C GLN A 590 -6.35 9.66 -51.04
N PRO A 591 -6.30 10.81 -51.75
CA PRO A 591 -7.46 11.64 -52.06
C PRO A 591 -8.36 11.09 -53.18
N ARG A 592 -8.25 9.78 -53.48
CA ARG A 592 -9.04 9.10 -54.51
C ARG A 592 -10.40 8.66 -54.03
N LEU A 593 -10.58 8.59 -52.68
CA LEU A 593 -11.81 8.25 -52.03
C LEU A 593 -12.10 9.31 -50.97
N ARG A 594 -13.33 9.79 -50.89
CA ARG A 594 -13.80 10.72 -49.88
C ARG A 594 -14.90 10.07 -49.03
N ILE A 595 -14.76 10.18 -47.73
CA ILE A 595 -15.80 9.78 -46.78
C ILE A 595 -16.64 11.02 -46.48
N GLU A 596 -17.94 10.98 -46.79
CA GLU A 596 -18.85 12.16 -46.67
C GLU A 596 -19.19 12.46 -45.20
N ARG A 597 -19.34 11.43 -44.42
CA ARG A 597 -19.64 11.55 -42.98
C ARG A 597 -19.01 10.43 -42.19
N GLN A 598 -18.38 10.77 -41.07
CA GLN A 598 -17.91 9.79 -40.09
C GLN A 598 -19.11 9.13 -39.40
N PRO A 599 -19.02 7.83 -39.05
CA PRO A 599 -20.09 7.16 -38.31
C PRO A 599 -20.27 7.75 -36.91
N GLY A 600 -21.48 7.68 -36.40
CA GLY A 600 -21.76 8.04 -35.00
C GLY A 600 -21.30 6.99 -34.03
N PRO A 601 -21.43 7.26 -32.69
CA PRO A 601 -21.13 6.28 -31.66
C PRO A 601 -21.98 5.03 -31.83
N MET A 602 -21.39 3.85 -31.57
CA MET A 602 -22.05 2.57 -31.82
C MET A 602 -22.17 1.71 -30.59
N LYS A 603 -23.20 0.86 -30.58
CA LYS A 603 -23.40 -0.23 -29.60
C LYS A 603 -23.16 -1.56 -30.29
N ILE A 604 -22.43 -2.45 -29.63
CA ILE A 604 -22.10 -3.77 -30.17
C ILE A 604 -22.36 -4.80 -29.06
N GLY A 605 -23.22 -5.77 -29.32
CA GLY A 605 -23.55 -6.84 -28.37
C GLY A 605 -22.34 -7.68 -27.99
N ALA A 606 -22.46 -8.47 -26.91
CA ALA A 606 -21.45 -9.43 -26.50
C ALA A 606 -21.20 -10.46 -27.61
N LYS A 607 -19.91 -10.81 -27.86
CA LYS A 607 -19.52 -11.78 -28.89
C LYS A 607 -20.16 -11.50 -30.26
N SER A 608 -20.30 -10.25 -30.64
CA SER A 608 -21.09 -9.79 -31.78
C SER A 608 -20.28 -8.91 -32.74
N ARG A 609 -20.89 -8.65 -33.89
CA ARG A 609 -20.33 -7.79 -34.93
C ARG A 609 -21.30 -6.70 -35.32
N ALA A 610 -20.82 -5.52 -35.63
CA ALA A 610 -21.59 -4.41 -36.17
C ALA A 610 -21.07 -4.05 -37.56
N ASN A 611 -21.96 -4.03 -38.55
CA ASN A 611 -21.66 -3.54 -39.88
C ASN A 611 -22.01 -2.06 -39.96
N VAL A 612 -21.00 -1.22 -40.16
CA VAL A 612 -21.11 0.24 -40.18
C VAL A 612 -21.21 0.72 -41.62
N PRO A 613 -22.38 1.24 -42.06
CA PRO A 613 -22.53 1.79 -43.37
C PRO A 613 -21.87 3.18 -43.50
N LEU A 614 -21.12 3.41 -44.54
CA LEU A 614 -20.37 4.64 -44.80
C LEU A 614 -20.73 5.19 -46.16
N GLN A 615 -21.12 6.43 -46.25
CA GLN A 615 -21.30 7.16 -47.49
C GLN A 615 -19.92 7.58 -48.03
N VAL A 616 -19.56 7.11 -49.19
CA VAL A 616 -18.25 7.39 -49.82
C VAL A 616 -18.44 7.87 -51.24
N THR A 617 -17.57 8.78 -51.69
CA THR A 617 -17.49 9.29 -53.05
C THR A 617 -16.13 8.95 -53.67
N SER A 618 -16.18 8.36 -54.82
CA SER A 618 -14.98 8.04 -55.62
C SER A 618 -14.53 9.29 -56.41
N ILE A 619 -13.25 9.64 -56.27
CA ILE A 619 -12.64 10.77 -56.99
C ILE A 619 -11.77 10.26 -58.17
N ALA A 620 -11.10 9.16 -58.00
CA ALA A 620 -10.26 8.56 -59.05
C ALA A 620 -10.11 7.04 -58.83
N ALA A 621 -9.90 6.32 -59.95
CA ALA A 621 -9.65 4.88 -59.90
C ALA A 621 -8.31 4.53 -59.25
N GLY A 622 -8.25 3.38 -58.58
CA GLY A 622 -7.07 2.82 -57.95
C GLY A 622 -7.29 2.22 -56.58
N LEU A 623 -6.24 1.66 -56.03
CA LEU A 623 -6.25 1.15 -54.64
C LEU A 623 -6.16 2.33 -53.66
N VAL A 624 -7.00 2.32 -52.67
CA VAL A 624 -7.01 3.28 -51.53
C VAL A 624 -7.01 2.52 -50.24
N ASN A 625 -5.97 2.71 -49.44
CA ASN A 625 -5.95 2.20 -48.08
C ASN A 625 -6.69 3.21 -47.16
N VAL A 626 -7.71 2.73 -46.48
CA VAL A 626 -8.45 3.51 -45.52
C VAL A 626 -8.01 3.06 -44.09
N ASN A 627 -7.32 3.94 -43.40
CA ASN A 627 -6.97 3.68 -41.99
C ASN A 627 -8.25 3.80 -41.11
N ALA A 628 -8.53 2.75 -40.35
CA ALA A 628 -9.68 2.65 -39.45
C ALA A 628 -9.20 2.57 -38.01
N VAL A 629 -9.54 3.60 -37.23
CA VAL A 629 -9.16 3.72 -35.82
C VAL A 629 -10.42 3.67 -34.98
N LEU A 630 -10.42 2.76 -33.98
CA LEU A 630 -11.46 2.70 -32.96
C LEU A 630 -11.02 3.43 -31.70
N THR A 631 -11.88 4.23 -31.12
CA THR A 631 -11.62 4.92 -29.85
C THR A 631 -12.82 4.87 -28.93
N THR A 632 -12.55 5.05 -27.63
CA THR A 632 -13.57 5.37 -26.64
C THR A 632 -13.99 6.85 -26.75
N PRO A 633 -15.04 7.32 -26.05
CA PRO A 633 -15.47 8.72 -26.08
C PRO A 633 -14.40 9.74 -25.68
N ASN A 634 -13.50 9.38 -24.79
CA ASN A 634 -12.36 10.21 -24.35
C ASN A 634 -11.09 10.04 -25.18
N GLY A 635 -11.14 9.26 -26.30
CA GLY A 635 -10.05 9.11 -27.24
C GLY A 635 -9.07 7.98 -26.98
N THR A 636 -9.30 7.13 -25.94
CA THR A 636 -8.47 5.94 -25.70
C THR A 636 -8.59 4.96 -26.90
N PRO A 637 -7.47 4.54 -27.52
CA PRO A 637 -7.50 3.66 -28.67
C PRO A 637 -7.97 2.24 -28.30
N LEU A 638 -8.76 1.63 -29.18
CA LEU A 638 -9.27 0.28 -29.08
C LEU A 638 -8.74 -0.58 -30.24
N GLY A 639 -8.15 -1.72 -29.92
CA GLY A 639 -7.56 -2.60 -30.91
C GLY A 639 -6.28 -2.03 -31.53
N GLN A 640 -5.93 -2.61 -32.64
CA GLN A 640 -4.88 -2.08 -33.52
C GLN A 640 -5.54 -1.31 -34.67
N ASP A 641 -4.86 -0.30 -35.15
CA ASP A 641 -5.25 0.39 -36.38
C ASP A 641 -5.38 -0.63 -37.50
N ALA A 642 -6.54 -0.64 -38.13
CA ALA A 642 -6.82 -1.57 -39.25
C ALA A 642 -6.79 -0.83 -40.56
N SER A 643 -6.23 -1.46 -41.58
CA SER A 643 -6.31 -1.00 -42.97
C SER A 643 -7.43 -1.71 -43.69
N VAL A 644 -8.31 -0.94 -44.31
CA VAL A 644 -9.35 -1.42 -45.22
C VAL A 644 -8.92 -1.08 -46.61
N ASP A 645 -8.67 -2.10 -47.43
CA ASP A 645 -8.23 -1.91 -48.84
C ASP A 645 -9.45 -1.72 -49.73
N VAL A 646 -9.58 -0.53 -50.32
CA VAL A 646 -10.68 -0.18 -51.21
C VAL A 646 -10.17 -0.10 -52.64
N HIS A 647 -10.64 -1.01 -53.51
CA HIS A 647 -10.39 -0.97 -54.93
C HIS A 647 -11.45 -0.12 -55.61
N VAL A 648 -11.10 1.12 -55.89
CA VAL A 648 -11.99 2.10 -56.52
C VAL A 648 -11.93 1.93 -58.02
N GLN A 649 -13.05 1.59 -58.65
CA GLN A 649 -13.21 1.47 -60.11
C GLN A 649 -14.50 2.19 -60.53
N PRO A 650 -14.49 3.53 -60.63
CA PRO A 650 -15.67 4.27 -61.12
C PRO A 650 -16.01 3.79 -62.54
N PRO A 651 -17.29 3.67 -62.86
CA PRO A 651 -17.70 3.27 -64.20
C PRO A 651 -17.16 4.28 -65.17
N ALA A 652 -16.30 3.75 -66.10
CA ALA A 652 -15.69 4.61 -67.12
C ALA A 652 -16.77 5.24 -68.00
N ALA A 653 -16.93 6.55 -67.93
CA ALA A 653 -17.98 7.33 -68.66
C ALA A 653 -17.94 7.04 -70.17
N TRP A 654 -16.82 6.58 -70.71
CA TRP A 654 -16.71 6.18 -72.12
C TRP A 654 -17.60 4.97 -72.48
N ILE A 655 -17.96 4.08 -71.54
CA ILE A 655 -18.88 2.95 -71.77
C ILE A 655 -20.27 3.45 -72.10
N TYR A 656 -20.75 4.53 -71.45
CA TYR A 656 -22.02 5.15 -71.75
C TYR A 656 -21.99 5.86 -73.10
N TRP A 657 -20.83 6.45 -73.50
CA TRP A 657 -20.62 7.02 -74.80
C TRP A 657 -20.52 5.94 -75.88
N VAL A 658 -19.87 4.81 -75.62
CA VAL A 658 -19.83 3.68 -76.51
C VAL A 658 -21.21 3.03 -76.68
N LEU A 659 -21.91 2.80 -75.57
CA LEU A 659 -23.32 2.31 -75.58
C LEU A 659 -24.24 3.28 -76.35
N GLY A 660 -24.11 4.58 -76.08
CA GLY A 660 -24.85 5.64 -76.77
C GLY A 660 -24.48 5.69 -78.27
N ALA A 661 -23.21 5.57 -78.63
CA ALA A 661 -22.75 5.47 -80.01
C ALA A 661 -23.25 4.19 -80.68
N LEU A 662 -23.23 3.05 -79.99
CA LEU A 662 -23.72 1.78 -80.53
C LEU A 662 -25.26 1.84 -80.69
N ALA A 663 -26.01 2.42 -79.75
CA ALA A 663 -27.44 2.65 -79.85
C ALA A 663 -27.76 3.62 -80.98
N GLY A 664 -26.97 4.67 -81.17
CA GLY A 664 -27.05 5.62 -82.30
C GLY A 664 -26.76 4.94 -83.67
N LEU A 665 -25.74 4.09 -83.69
CA LEU A 665 -25.45 3.28 -84.90
C LEU A 665 -26.59 2.30 -85.21
N VAL A 666 -27.14 1.61 -84.24
CA VAL A 666 -28.31 0.73 -84.44
C VAL A 666 -29.53 1.52 -84.92
N LEU A 667 -29.76 2.72 -84.36
CA LEU A 667 -30.82 3.62 -84.82
C LEU A 667 -30.58 4.12 -86.31
N VAL A 668 -29.37 4.52 -86.59
CA VAL A 668 -29.00 4.93 -88.02
C VAL A 668 -29.13 3.77 -88.95
N PHE A 669 -28.64 2.58 -88.58
CA PHE A 669 -28.83 1.38 -89.45
C PHE A 669 -30.27 0.94 -89.55
N GLY A 670 -31.03 1.06 -88.39
CA GLY A 670 -32.48 0.79 -88.39
C GLY A 670 -33.25 1.71 -89.30
N THR A 671 -32.99 3.02 -89.24
CA THR A 671 -33.64 4.02 -90.14
C THR A 671 -33.22 3.89 -91.58
N GLN A 672 -31.96 3.58 -91.90
CA GLN A 672 -31.52 3.31 -93.24
C GLN A 672 -32.17 2.07 -93.83
N ARG A 673 -32.42 1.04 -93.04
CA ARG A 673 -33.13 -0.17 -93.45
C ARG A 673 -34.63 0.03 -93.63
N SER A 674 -35.24 0.91 -92.84
CA SER A 674 -36.66 1.31 -92.97
C SER A 674 -36.89 2.15 -94.25
N LEU A 675 -35.95 3.02 -94.63
CA LEU A 675 -36.08 3.82 -95.88
C LEU A 675 -35.84 3.07 -97.19
N ARG A 676 -35.32 1.85 -97.13
CA ARG A 676 -35.08 0.98 -98.35
C ARG A 676 -36.21 -0.01 -98.65
N ARG A 677 -37.30 -0.06 -97.87
CA ARG A 677 -38.49 -0.86 -98.17
C ARG A 677 -39.71 0.00 -98.34
N GLY A 678 -39.72 0.77 -99.41
CA GLY A 678 -40.92 1.37 -99.98
C GLY A 678 -41.45 0.52 -101.07
N SER A 679 -42.75 0.31 -101.12
CA SER A 679 -43.56 -0.19 -102.22
C SER A 679 -43.55 -1.70 -102.51
N THR A 680 -44.61 -2.39 -102.13
CA THR A 680 -45.56 -3.00 -103.12
C THR A 680 -46.87 -3.44 -102.39
N ARG A 681 -47.87 -3.31 -103.09
CA ARG A 681 -49.35 -3.22 -102.97
C ARG A 681 -50.01 -4.60 -102.68
N ALA A 682 -51.15 -4.49 -101.95
CA ALA A 682 -52.49 -5.11 -102.04
C ALA A 682 -52.63 -6.65 -102.12
N SER A 683 -53.43 -7.22 -101.23
CA SER A 683 -54.80 -7.72 -101.43
C SER A 683 -55.30 -8.53 -100.29
N HIS A 684 -56.49 -8.22 -99.86
CA HIS A 684 -57.42 -9.01 -99.04
C HIS A 684 -57.90 -10.29 -99.83
N PRO A 685 -58.60 -11.33 -99.23
CA PRO A 685 -59.58 -11.25 -98.12
C PRO A 685 -59.61 -12.53 -97.21
N ASP A 686 -60.40 -12.36 -96.21
CA ASP A 686 -61.41 -13.25 -95.58
C ASP A 686 -61.02 -14.37 -94.59
N ALA A 687 -61.57 -14.27 -93.51
CA ALA A 687 -62.53 -15.12 -92.74
C ALA A 687 -61.93 -16.24 -91.83
N GLN A 688 -62.33 -16.22 -90.64
CA GLN A 688 -62.95 -17.21 -89.74
C GLN A 688 -62.22 -17.49 -88.44
N GLU A 689 -62.92 -16.97 -87.41
CA GLU A 689 -62.97 -17.59 -86.12
C GLU A 689 -63.59 -19.00 -86.21
N PRO A 690 -63.47 -19.96 -85.26
CA PRO A 690 -63.83 -19.77 -83.88
C PRO A 690 -63.02 -20.59 -82.84
N ALA A 691 -63.08 -20.07 -81.65
CA ALA A 691 -63.59 -20.67 -80.41
C ALA A 691 -62.85 -21.86 -79.69
N LEU A 692 -62.62 -21.61 -78.42
CA LEU A 692 -62.89 -22.39 -77.18
C LEU A 692 -61.96 -23.52 -76.68
N ASN A 693 -61.69 -23.31 -75.37
CA ASN A 693 -61.47 -24.26 -74.26
C ASN A 693 -60.15 -25.06 -74.22
N ASP A 694 -59.43 -25.06 -73.10
CA ASP A 694 -59.71 -25.20 -71.67
C ASP A 694 -58.62 -24.51 -70.85
#